data_f94b09e5c0467a8f24d25e016055621d
#
_entry.id   f94b09e5c0467a8f24d25e016055621d
#
_cell.length_a   1.000
_cell.length_b   1.000
_cell.length_c   1.000
_cell.angle_alpha   90.00
_cell.angle_beta   90.00
_cell.angle_gamma   90.00
#
_symmetry.space_group_name_H-M   'P 1'
#
loop_
_entity.id
_entity.type
_entity.pdbx_description
1 polymer ?
#
loop_
_entity_poly.entity_id
_entity_poly.type
_entity_poly.pdbx_seq_one_letter_code
_entity_poly.pdbx_strand_id
1 'polypeptide(L)'
;MFKLSYSNFKSNLKKYVAIMTAVMIAMMFIIASESIFSSYGEVKVRNAYRYNGVWDYRLKTSSGEDIKVDGVTYRGYAENQNIGILDIIPEMEHIGNYIDCTDRYLLAITGIDGDLYDTIPYKLKEGNYPASADELLVAQNTVYNGEILKTGDVIELDIKERQDEDGNILGDEELSVSDVYTDIATKKYTICGIYDSSSFTTGTFIHSAYSGKSGSNNRIYYYTCNSHDKARYEAALETFKQAGNVEANRYVKMAVESVYKSDYFKASKAGVFLFQGIIIIVSLATIILNLFQIGESERKNIRQMYTIGAGKGKITGIYNRVFAVCELTGVLAGTGLAVIALTAGKKAIISILNSEYTDFSLIKINPVKIIVMYLIILIVTMIFMLIKCNGILTIHKRKITGEIKKKPCNSISKLASTTVRNRWIFNIVLTSSLTIMLLMVTILLSIHPGIKSRSEEEAGIYKSYGHYYIITDKDIDEYEREFKSIDGVKKFRIECSAAISIQGRDDCFDGIFYCNRDSYNLIKEENSWMADFDTFEENGMVYAINEGLKDGKRVPTNDTKKGDTFRYTYLQAENSDEEYEIKIDGIISMPVDYLLDTGLINDRLTFLVSRDKMLNEAKKAGCVPYRSYYIICERDKIKSAGEKLQDLAYRLGVGLMDTAETYELAEDNHEIQVFIVAVVSGLFILIGLGGMITSIRLDNMSRKREFSIYRTLGMDSHIKTELQIYEYISVGLSALILSTILVIILINTLLKGMVSYYYVENKTLFINLIKVAAGTLAILVLIVFAGQLGKGKRHDKVK
;
A
#
# COMPACT_ATOMS: atom_id res chain seq x y z
N MET A 1 -36.34 -34.17 21.36
CA MET A 1 -36.00 -32.84 20.86
C MET A 1 -34.99 -32.86 19.71
N PHE A 2 -33.93 -33.65 19.79
CA PHE A 2 -32.93 -33.74 18.72
C PHE A 2 -33.53 -34.18 17.36
N LYS A 3 -34.34 -35.22 17.36
CA LYS A 3 -35.08 -35.72 16.16
C LYS A 3 -35.96 -34.62 15.54
N LEU A 4 -36.63 -33.80 16.36
CA LEU A 4 -37.45 -32.68 15.87
C LEU A 4 -36.61 -31.55 15.28
N SER A 5 -35.47 -31.20 15.88
CA SER A 5 -34.53 -30.22 15.33
C SER A 5 -33.95 -30.69 13.99
N TYR A 6 -33.57 -31.97 13.89
CA TYR A 6 -33.08 -32.56 12.65
C TYR A 6 -34.14 -32.61 11.55
N SER A 7 -35.37 -33.00 11.89
CA SER A 7 -36.50 -33.00 10.95
C SER A 7 -36.77 -31.56 10.42
N ASN A 8 -36.75 -30.59 11.32
CA ASN A 8 -36.88 -29.16 10.94
C ASN A 8 -35.75 -28.70 10.02
N PHE A 9 -34.51 -29.05 10.33
CA PHE A 9 -33.36 -28.77 9.47
C PHE A 9 -33.56 -29.34 8.07
N LYS A 10 -33.89 -30.60 7.95
CA LYS A 10 -34.09 -31.29 6.67
C LYS A 10 -35.22 -30.68 5.84
N SER A 11 -36.34 -30.32 6.46
CA SER A 11 -37.50 -29.72 5.79
C SER A 11 -37.24 -28.30 5.31
N ASN A 12 -36.35 -27.56 5.96
CA ASN A 12 -36.01 -26.18 5.65
C ASN A 12 -34.57 -25.99 5.17
N LEU A 13 -33.91 -27.05 4.69
CA LEU A 13 -32.48 -27.10 4.34
C LEU A 13 -32.03 -25.87 3.53
N LYS A 14 -32.78 -25.49 2.48
CA LYS A 14 -32.42 -24.32 1.63
C LYS A 14 -32.30 -22.98 2.36
N LYS A 15 -33.09 -22.80 3.44
CA LYS A 15 -33.08 -21.58 4.25
C LYS A 15 -31.93 -21.59 5.25
N TYR A 16 -31.63 -22.75 5.82
CA TYR A 16 -30.49 -22.93 6.73
C TYR A 16 -29.17 -22.83 5.99
N VAL A 17 -29.08 -23.37 4.76
CA VAL A 17 -27.91 -23.19 3.90
C VAL A 17 -27.62 -21.71 3.64
N ALA A 18 -28.65 -20.86 3.44
CA ALA A 18 -28.45 -19.43 3.26
C ALA A 18 -27.80 -18.76 4.48
N ILE A 19 -28.17 -19.18 5.71
CA ILE A 19 -27.53 -18.69 6.94
C ILE A 19 -26.07 -19.18 7.02
N MET A 20 -25.84 -20.46 6.76
CA MET A 20 -24.48 -21.04 6.73
C MET A 20 -23.57 -20.28 5.75
N THR A 21 -24.09 -20.03 4.55
CA THR A 21 -23.34 -19.30 3.51
C THR A 21 -23.02 -17.85 3.93
N ALA A 22 -23.97 -17.14 4.56
CA ALA A 22 -23.75 -15.77 5.04
C ALA A 22 -22.65 -15.72 6.12
N VAL A 23 -22.69 -16.65 7.09
CA VAL A 23 -21.65 -16.78 8.12
C VAL A 23 -20.31 -17.18 7.51
N MET A 24 -20.32 -18.14 6.59
CA MET A 24 -19.11 -18.62 5.90
C MET A 24 -18.39 -17.50 5.15
N ILE A 25 -19.12 -16.72 4.37
CA ILE A 25 -18.56 -15.57 3.62
C ILE A 25 -18.00 -14.54 4.59
N ALA A 26 -18.76 -14.18 5.63
CA ALA A 26 -18.29 -13.21 6.62
C ALA A 26 -16.99 -13.65 7.28
N MET A 27 -16.92 -14.88 7.76
CA MET A 27 -15.72 -15.42 8.43
C MET A 27 -14.54 -15.52 7.47
N MET A 28 -14.75 -15.92 6.22
CA MET A 28 -13.70 -15.94 5.21
C MET A 28 -13.06 -14.57 5.03
N PHE A 29 -13.87 -13.52 4.84
CA PHE A 29 -13.36 -12.17 4.64
C PHE A 29 -12.69 -11.58 5.88
N ILE A 30 -13.23 -11.83 7.06
CA ILE A 30 -12.65 -11.33 8.31
C ILE A 30 -11.27 -11.94 8.54
N ILE A 31 -11.14 -13.26 8.36
CA ILE A 31 -9.86 -13.94 8.54
C ILE A 31 -8.86 -13.55 7.46
N ALA A 32 -9.29 -13.48 6.20
CA ALA A 32 -8.42 -13.09 5.10
C ALA A 32 -7.89 -11.65 5.26
N SER A 33 -8.78 -10.69 5.56
CA SER A 33 -8.39 -9.28 5.77
C SER A 33 -7.44 -9.11 6.95
N GLU A 34 -7.68 -9.82 8.05
CA GLU A 34 -6.79 -9.80 9.22
C GLU A 34 -5.42 -10.38 8.90
N SER A 35 -5.40 -11.52 8.20
CA SER A 35 -4.16 -12.21 7.85
C SER A 35 -3.31 -11.37 6.88
N ILE A 36 -3.91 -10.81 5.85
CA ILE A 36 -3.21 -9.95 4.88
C ILE A 36 -2.66 -8.71 5.58
N PHE A 37 -3.48 -8.02 6.38
CA PHE A 37 -3.05 -6.81 7.08
C PHE A 37 -1.94 -7.09 8.11
N SER A 38 -2.04 -8.19 8.87
CA SER A 38 -1.00 -8.58 9.83
C SER A 38 0.31 -8.97 9.13
N SER A 39 0.21 -9.52 7.91
CA SER A 39 1.38 -9.88 7.11
C SER A 39 2.04 -8.67 6.45
N TYR A 40 1.30 -7.61 6.16
CA TYR A 40 1.85 -6.40 5.55
C TYR A 40 2.98 -5.78 6.39
N GLY A 41 2.77 -5.66 7.70
CA GLY A 41 3.81 -5.14 8.61
C GLY A 41 5.07 -6.00 8.63
N GLU A 42 4.89 -7.33 8.62
CA GLU A 42 6.02 -8.27 8.58
C GLU A 42 6.77 -8.21 7.26
N VAL A 43 6.04 -8.14 6.14
CA VAL A 43 6.63 -8.01 4.79
C VAL A 43 7.46 -6.74 4.70
N LYS A 44 6.94 -5.61 5.18
CA LYS A 44 7.67 -4.34 5.15
C LYS A 44 8.99 -4.41 5.91
N VAL A 45 9.00 -5.08 7.06
CA VAL A 45 10.23 -5.29 7.84
C VAL A 45 11.18 -6.26 7.13
N ARG A 46 10.66 -7.35 6.55
CA ARG A 46 11.48 -8.31 5.79
C ARG A 46 12.09 -7.71 4.53
N ASN A 47 11.36 -6.84 3.84
CA ASN A 47 11.91 -6.13 2.69
C ASN A 47 13.07 -5.19 3.09
N ALA A 48 13.08 -4.69 4.31
CA ALA A 48 14.18 -3.88 4.81
C ALA A 48 15.51 -4.67 4.94
N TYR A 49 15.45 -5.98 5.06
CA TYR A 49 16.65 -6.84 5.05
C TYR A 49 17.41 -6.78 3.71
N ARG A 50 16.73 -6.40 2.63
CA ARG A 50 17.34 -6.19 1.32
C ARG A 50 18.47 -5.18 1.34
N TYR A 51 18.36 -4.14 2.17
CA TYR A 51 19.30 -3.02 2.17
C TYR A 51 20.55 -3.26 3.02
N ASN A 52 20.42 -4.04 4.09
CA ASN A 52 21.51 -4.19 5.04
C ASN A 52 21.70 -5.63 5.57
N GLY A 53 21.09 -6.61 4.91
CA GLY A 53 21.19 -8.02 5.26
C GLY A 53 20.09 -8.52 6.21
N VAL A 54 20.03 -9.86 6.35
CA VAL A 54 18.99 -10.57 7.10
C VAL A 54 19.38 -10.66 8.58
N TRP A 55 19.49 -9.53 9.22
CA TRP A 55 19.78 -9.42 10.64
C TRP A 55 19.04 -8.21 11.25
N ASP A 56 18.72 -8.30 12.55
CA ASP A 56 18.07 -7.23 13.31
C ASP A 56 19.05 -6.51 14.22
N TYR A 57 19.94 -7.26 14.84
CA TYR A 57 20.97 -6.76 15.75
C TYR A 57 22.31 -7.35 15.42
N ARG A 58 23.37 -6.53 15.51
CA ARG A 58 24.75 -6.98 15.55
C ARG A 58 25.39 -6.52 16.86
N LEU A 59 26.10 -7.41 17.51
CA LEU A 59 26.76 -7.18 18.78
C LEU A 59 28.27 -7.30 18.60
N LYS A 60 29.00 -6.22 18.84
CA LYS A 60 30.46 -6.19 18.88
C LYS A 60 30.91 -6.56 20.27
N THR A 61 31.65 -7.66 20.43
CA THR A 61 32.16 -8.09 21.72
C THR A 61 33.48 -8.87 21.55
N SER A 62 34.37 -8.66 22.51
CA SER A 62 35.62 -9.43 22.66
C SER A 62 35.46 -10.66 23.58
N SER A 63 34.28 -10.84 24.22
CA SER A 63 34.09 -11.95 25.16
C SER A 63 33.98 -13.34 24.52
N GLY A 64 33.73 -13.40 23.23
CA GLY A 64 33.67 -14.66 22.47
C GLY A 64 32.43 -15.54 22.75
N GLU A 65 31.49 -15.07 23.55
CA GLU A 65 30.28 -15.82 23.93
C GLU A 65 29.02 -15.36 23.20
N ASP A 66 28.22 -16.33 22.77
CA ASP A 66 26.89 -16.10 22.23
C ASP A 66 25.92 -15.71 23.35
N ILE A 67 25.19 -14.61 23.13
CA ILE A 67 24.19 -14.14 24.10
C ILE A 67 22.82 -14.69 23.69
N LYS A 68 22.23 -15.47 24.59
CA LYS A 68 20.89 -16.02 24.41
C LYS A 68 19.82 -15.03 24.86
N VAL A 69 19.02 -14.56 23.92
CA VAL A 69 17.87 -13.69 24.17
C VAL A 69 16.60 -14.41 23.71
N ASP A 70 15.57 -14.40 24.54
CA ASP A 70 14.30 -15.06 24.21
C ASP A 70 13.63 -14.39 22.98
N GLY A 71 13.18 -15.22 22.05
CA GLY A 71 12.56 -14.75 20.81
C GLY A 71 13.53 -14.18 19.75
N VAL A 72 14.84 -14.44 19.93
CA VAL A 72 15.88 -14.05 18.99
C VAL A 72 16.66 -15.29 18.55
N THR A 73 16.97 -15.36 17.25
CA THR A 73 17.76 -16.45 16.66
C THR A 73 19.16 -15.93 16.33
N TYR A 74 20.16 -16.59 16.87
CA TYR A 74 21.56 -16.39 16.48
C TYR A 74 21.79 -16.87 15.05
N ARG A 75 22.49 -16.08 14.25
CA ARG A 75 22.80 -16.37 12.83
C ARG A 75 24.25 -16.79 12.59
N GLY A 76 25.16 -16.33 13.40
CA GLY A 76 26.58 -16.55 13.26
C GLY A 76 27.39 -15.35 13.72
N TYR A 77 28.69 -15.38 13.55
CA TYR A 77 29.58 -14.27 13.82
C TYR A 77 30.50 -13.97 12.65
N ALA A 78 30.78 -12.69 12.45
CA ALA A 78 31.84 -12.21 11.58
C ALA A 78 33.01 -11.76 12.43
N GLU A 79 34.21 -11.73 11.82
CA GLU A 79 35.38 -11.12 12.43
C GLU A 79 35.35 -9.62 12.20
N ASN A 80 35.98 -8.86 13.09
CA ASN A 80 36.00 -7.41 12.99
C ASN A 80 36.59 -6.95 11.67
N GLN A 81 36.13 -5.84 11.16
CA GLN A 81 36.52 -5.29 9.88
C GLN A 81 37.93 -4.67 9.96
N ASN A 82 38.72 -4.92 8.92
CA ASN A 82 39.94 -4.20 8.62
C ASN A 82 39.72 -3.39 7.33
N ILE A 83 40.41 -2.26 7.20
CA ILE A 83 40.33 -1.42 6.01
C ILE A 83 41.51 -1.74 5.08
N GLY A 84 41.19 -2.15 3.86
CA GLY A 84 42.15 -2.25 2.77
C GLY A 84 42.10 -1.00 1.91
N ILE A 85 43.27 -0.38 1.66
CA ILE A 85 43.34 0.82 0.81
C ILE A 85 43.49 0.38 -0.63
N LEU A 86 42.51 0.79 -1.47
CA LEU A 86 42.53 0.55 -2.91
C LEU A 86 43.26 1.64 -3.66
N ASP A 87 43.10 2.88 -3.21
CA ASP A 87 43.67 4.07 -3.85
C ASP A 87 43.90 5.16 -2.80
N ILE A 88 44.62 6.24 -3.19
CA ILE A 88 44.87 7.37 -2.29
C ILE A 88 43.56 8.16 -2.10
N ILE A 89 43.14 8.31 -0.85
CA ILE A 89 41.97 9.15 -0.53
C ILE A 89 42.40 10.63 -0.77
N PRO A 90 41.68 11.39 -1.61
CA PRO A 90 41.94 12.82 -1.74
C PRO A 90 41.79 13.52 -0.37
N GLU A 91 42.57 14.59 -0.15
CA GLU A 91 42.42 15.39 1.07
C GLU A 91 40.96 15.84 1.21
N MET A 92 40.34 15.54 2.34
CA MET A 92 38.89 15.77 2.55
C MET A 92 38.49 17.27 2.50
N GLU A 93 39.44 18.20 2.58
CA GLU A 93 39.23 19.66 2.40
C GLU A 93 38.66 20.03 1.02
N HIS A 94 38.81 19.18 0.00
CA HIS A 94 38.30 19.41 -1.35
C HIS A 94 37.04 18.60 -1.69
N ILE A 95 36.56 17.76 -0.76
CA ILE A 95 35.31 17.00 -0.92
C ILE A 95 34.20 17.89 -0.41
N GLY A 96 33.66 18.74 -1.28
CA GLY A 96 32.37 19.40 -1.03
C GLY A 96 31.28 18.36 -0.71
N ASN A 97 30.09 18.78 -0.28
CA ASN A 97 28.99 17.95 0.17
C ASN A 97 28.51 16.86 -0.85
N TYR A 98 29.18 16.66 -1.98
CA TYR A 98 28.84 15.70 -3.01
C TYR A 98 30.09 14.93 -3.43
N ILE A 99 30.03 13.66 -3.16
CA ILE A 99 31.05 12.67 -3.44
C ILE A 99 30.77 12.07 -4.81
N ASP A 100 31.71 12.13 -5.73
CA ASP A 100 31.64 11.34 -6.96
C ASP A 100 31.62 9.85 -6.59
N CYS A 101 30.49 9.17 -6.87
CA CYS A 101 30.24 7.80 -6.49
C CYS A 101 31.12 6.77 -7.22
N THR A 102 32.02 7.20 -8.12
CA THR A 102 32.90 6.32 -8.90
C THR A 102 34.20 5.96 -8.20
N ASP A 103 34.67 6.82 -7.29
CA ASP A 103 35.95 6.62 -6.67
C ASP A 103 35.81 5.76 -5.41
N ARG A 104 36.11 4.48 -5.56
CA ARG A 104 36.06 3.47 -4.50
C ARG A 104 37.43 3.32 -3.88
N TYR A 105 37.71 4.10 -2.84
CA TYR A 105 39.05 4.17 -2.27
C TYR A 105 39.38 3.11 -1.22
N LEU A 106 38.37 2.66 -0.49
CA LEU A 106 38.56 1.74 0.64
C LEU A 106 37.73 0.48 0.56
N LEU A 107 38.30 -0.63 1.04
CA LEU A 107 37.59 -1.89 1.28
C LEU A 107 37.47 -2.15 2.78
N ALA A 108 36.26 -2.21 3.31
CA ALA A 108 36.02 -2.75 4.64
C ALA A 108 35.97 -4.29 4.58
N ILE A 109 37.06 -4.93 4.95
CA ILE A 109 37.20 -6.37 4.81
C ILE A 109 36.72 -7.09 6.05
N THR A 110 35.67 -7.90 5.89
CA THR A 110 34.99 -8.64 6.96
C THR A 110 35.25 -10.14 6.77
N GLY A 111 35.88 -10.81 7.77
CA GLY A 111 36.04 -12.27 7.77
C GLY A 111 34.72 -12.97 8.13
N ILE A 112 34.15 -13.76 7.22
CA ILE A 112 32.93 -14.54 7.45
C ILE A 112 33.07 -15.99 7.03
N ASP A 113 32.16 -16.86 7.45
CA ASP A 113 32.11 -18.23 6.97
C ASP A 113 30.72 -18.52 6.32
N GLY A 114 30.58 -19.74 5.77
CA GLY A 114 29.45 -20.17 4.95
C GLY A 114 28.09 -19.93 5.53
N ASP A 115 27.93 -19.94 6.85
CA ASP A 115 26.65 -19.77 7.52
C ASP A 115 26.15 -18.31 7.49
N LEU A 116 27.05 -17.34 7.26
CA LEU A 116 26.71 -15.92 7.20
C LEU A 116 26.44 -15.39 5.81
N TYR A 117 26.77 -16.11 4.74
CA TYR A 117 26.54 -15.62 3.38
C TYR A 117 25.07 -15.41 3.06
N ASP A 118 24.14 -16.15 3.69
CA ASP A 118 22.71 -15.91 3.59
C ASP A 118 22.21 -14.70 4.42
N THR A 119 23.07 -14.16 5.28
CA THR A 119 22.76 -13.05 6.18
C THR A 119 23.17 -11.70 5.59
N ILE A 120 24.20 -11.67 4.73
CA ILE A 120 24.64 -10.45 4.06
C ILE A 120 23.67 -10.06 2.92
N PRO A 121 23.56 -8.74 2.57
CA PRO A 121 22.57 -8.28 1.59
C PRO A 121 22.92 -8.60 0.12
N TYR A 122 24.09 -9.13 -0.12
CA TYR A 122 24.65 -9.28 -1.47
C TYR A 122 24.57 -10.71 -1.97
N LYS A 123 24.37 -10.86 -3.27
CA LYS A 123 24.31 -12.15 -3.95
C LYS A 123 25.55 -12.35 -4.80
N LEU A 124 26.14 -13.54 -4.72
CA LEU A 124 27.25 -13.92 -5.58
C LEU A 124 26.81 -13.85 -7.05
N LYS A 125 27.54 -13.04 -7.85
CA LYS A 125 27.30 -12.87 -9.29
C LYS A 125 28.25 -13.77 -10.09
N GLU A 126 29.51 -13.85 -9.69
CA GLU A 126 30.55 -14.58 -10.38
C GLU A 126 31.55 -15.18 -9.37
N GLY A 127 32.12 -16.33 -9.68
CA GLY A 127 33.12 -17.00 -8.85
C GLY A 127 32.51 -17.77 -7.69
N ASN A 128 33.23 -17.80 -6.55
CA ASN A 128 32.90 -18.56 -5.35
C ASN A 128 32.95 -17.66 -4.10
N TYR A 129 32.32 -18.12 -3.02
CA TYR A 129 32.53 -17.51 -1.72
C TYR A 129 33.93 -17.81 -1.18
N PRO A 130 34.56 -16.87 -0.44
CA PRO A 130 35.90 -17.09 0.13
C PRO A 130 35.95 -18.31 1.06
N ALA A 131 36.92 -19.16 0.86
CA ALA A 131 37.21 -20.30 1.72
C ALA A 131 38.37 -20.04 2.70
N SER A 132 39.21 -19.05 2.41
CA SER A 132 40.37 -18.70 3.23
C SER A 132 40.46 -17.21 3.49
N ALA A 133 41.23 -16.83 4.50
CA ALA A 133 41.43 -15.41 4.85
C ALA A 133 42.21 -14.61 3.79
N ASP A 134 42.80 -15.27 2.78
CA ASP A 134 43.54 -14.66 1.69
C ASP A 134 42.73 -14.57 0.39
N GLU A 135 41.46 -14.97 0.43
CA GLU A 135 40.53 -14.82 -0.66
C GLU A 135 39.54 -13.69 -0.36
N LEU A 136 39.19 -12.91 -1.40
CA LEU A 136 38.24 -11.83 -1.29
C LEU A 136 37.05 -11.99 -2.24
N LEU A 137 35.88 -11.74 -1.71
CA LEU A 137 34.65 -11.46 -2.45
C LEU A 137 34.45 -9.94 -2.45
N VAL A 138 34.40 -9.32 -3.63
CA VAL A 138 34.31 -7.88 -3.81
C VAL A 138 33.08 -7.50 -4.60
N ALA A 139 32.66 -6.24 -4.48
CA ALA A 139 31.55 -5.70 -5.27
C ALA A 139 31.91 -5.69 -6.76
N GLN A 140 30.89 -5.87 -7.62
CA GLN A 140 31.07 -5.63 -9.05
C GLN A 140 31.57 -4.19 -9.28
N ASN A 141 32.45 -4.01 -10.27
CA ASN A 141 33.07 -2.73 -10.62
C ASN A 141 34.01 -2.15 -9.55
N THR A 142 34.50 -2.95 -8.61
CA THR A 142 35.58 -2.53 -7.73
C THR A 142 36.85 -2.31 -8.57
N VAL A 143 37.43 -1.12 -8.46
CA VAL A 143 38.63 -0.71 -9.23
C VAL A 143 39.88 -0.82 -8.36
N TYR A 144 40.94 -1.32 -8.93
CA TYR A 144 42.27 -1.36 -8.31
C TYR A 144 43.32 -0.99 -9.35
N ASN A 145 44.13 0.05 -9.07
CA ASN A 145 45.12 0.59 -10.01
C ASN A 145 44.51 0.96 -11.41
N GLY A 146 43.30 1.48 -11.43
CA GLY A 146 42.64 1.90 -12.66
C GLY A 146 41.97 0.79 -13.49
N GLU A 147 41.99 -0.47 -13.02
CA GLU A 147 41.38 -1.62 -13.68
C GLU A 147 40.27 -2.25 -12.81
N ILE A 148 39.18 -2.67 -13.45
CA ILE A 148 38.09 -3.38 -12.75
C ILE A 148 38.60 -4.79 -12.36
N LEU A 149 38.43 -5.13 -11.10
CA LEU A 149 38.82 -6.44 -10.57
C LEU A 149 37.93 -7.55 -11.15
N LYS A 150 38.60 -8.67 -11.50
CA LYS A 150 37.98 -9.89 -12.01
C LYS A 150 38.31 -11.09 -11.11
N THR A 151 37.47 -12.10 -11.19
CA THR A 151 37.73 -13.36 -10.51
C THR A 151 39.06 -13.96 -10.97
N GLY A 152 39.94 -14.26 -10.01
CA GLY A 152 41.29 -14.75 -10.24
C GLY A 152 42.40 -13.69 -10.14
N ASP A 153 42.06 -12.41 -10.11
CA ASP A 153 43.04 -11.34 -9.93
C ASP A 153 43.71 -11.42 -8.55
N VAL A 154 44.95 -11.03 -8.48
CA VAL A 154 45.69 -10.93 -7.22
C VAL A 154 46.05 -9.49 -6.95
N ILE A 155 45.59 -8.98 -5.84
CA ILE A 155 45.83 -7.60 -5.40
C ILE A 155 46.64 -7.58 -4.12
N GLU A 156 47.36 -6.51 -3.91
CA GLU A 156 48.15 -6.27 -2.71
C GLU A 156 47.64 -5.01 -2.04
N LEU A 157 47.11 -5.15 -0.82
CA LEU A 157 46.45 -4.07 -0.09
C LEU A 157 47.25 -3.75 1.18
N ASP A 158 47.38 -2.45 1.44
CA ASP A 158 47.81 -1.97 2.75
C ASP A 158 46.62 -2.04 3.70
N ILE A 159 46.70 -2.90 4.68
CA ILE A 159 45.64 -3.12 5.66
C ILE A 159 45.88 -2.20 6.86
N LYS A 160 44.86 -1.46 7.20
CA LYS A 160 44.86 -0.52 8.32
C LYS A 160 43.70 -0.79 9.28
N GLU A 161 43.91 -0.43 10.52
CA GLU A 161 42.84 -0.28 11.50
C GLU A 161 42.39 1.17 11.50
N ARG A 162 41.09 1.40 11.33
CA ARG A 162 40.45 2.74 11.34
C ARG A 162 39.80 2.95 12.70
N GLN A 163 40.08 4.08 13.33
CA GLN A 163 39.53 4.46 14.64
C GLN A 163 38.96 5.88 14.59
N ASP A 164 37.94 6.15 15.43
CA ASP A 164 37.48 7.51 15.68
C ASP A 164 38.37 8.25 16.72
N GLU A 165 38.03 9.49 17.02
CA GLU A 165 38.74 10.33 18.01
C GLU A 165 38.73 9.70 19.43
N ASP A 166 37.75 8.87 19.73
CA ASP A 166 37.59 8.19 21.01
C ASP A 166 38.33 6.83 21.07
N GLY A 167 38.97 6.44 19.95
CA GLY A 167 39.68 5.15 19.80
C GLY A 167 38.74 3.97 19.53
N ASN A 168 37.49 4.17 19.14
CA ASN A 168 36.63 3.08 18.72
C ASN A 168 37.02 2.61 17.32
N ILE A 169 37.13 1.29 17.13
CA ILE A 169 37.44 0.71 15.83
C ILE A 169 36.23 0.84 14.90
N LEU A 170 36.45 1.51 13.77
CA LEU A 170 35.46 1.75 12.72
C LEU A 170 35.66 0.75 11.57
N GLY A 171 34.58 0.38 10.88
CA GLY A 171 34.56 -0.44 9.68
C GLY A 171 34.01 0.34 8.49
N ASP A 172 32.79 0.00 8.11
CA ASP A 172 32.06 0.56 6.98
C ASP A 172 31.21 1.81 7.35
N GLU A 173 31.41 2.37 8.53
CA GLU A 173 30.78 3.61 8.97
C GLU A 173 31.22 4.80 8.09
N GLU A 174 30.42 5.87 8.05
CA GLU A 174 30.73 7.08 7.27
C GLU A 174 32.13 7.63 7.62
N LEU A 175 32.87 8.09 6.59
CA LEU A 175 34.19 8.70 6.77
C LEU A 175 34.09 10.02 7.50
N SER A 176 35.03 10.25 8.41
CA SER A 176 35.21 11.53 9.08
C SER A 176 36.64 12.03 8.89
N VAL A 177 36.80 13.36 8.86
CA VAL A 177 38.14 14.02 8.81
C VAL A 177 38.99 13.66 10.02
N SER A 178 38.34 13.30 11.13
CA SER A 178 38.98 12.93 12.40
C SER A 178 39.39 11.44 12.48
N ASP A 179 39.11 10.66 11.47
CA ASP A 179 39.46 9.23 11.49
C ASP A 179 40.96 9.03 11.47
N VAL A 180 41.41 8.14 12.36
CA VAL A 180 42.83 7.78 12.49
C VAL A 180 43.05 6.40 11.88
N TYR A 181 44.10 6.29 11.04
CA TYR A 181 44.44 5.03 10.38
C TYR A 181 45.80 4.52 10.90
N THR A 182 45.80 3.32 11.47
CA THR A 182 47.00 2.66 11.97
C THR A 182 47.35 1.49 11.06
N ASP A 183 48.59 1.47 10.56
CA ASP A 183 49.08 0.41 9.70
C ASP A 183 49.16 -0.92 10.46
N ILE A 184 48.60 -1.98 9.87
CA ILE A 184 48.65 -3.35 10.39
C ILE A 184 49.66 -4.15 9.58
N ALA A 185 49.45 -4.28 8.26
CA ALA A 185 50.30 -5.09 7.37
C ALA A 185 49.92 -4.83 5.89
N THR A 186 50.86 -5.12 5.00
CA THR A 186 50.56 -5.27 3.58
C THR A 186 50.23 -6.74 3.31
N LYS A 187 49.10 -7.03 2.70
CA LYS A 187 48.57 -8.38 2.48
C LYS A 187 48.13 -8.60 1.05
N LYS A 188 48.43 -9.78 0.52
CA LYS A 188 48.00 -10.23 -0.80
C LYS A 188 46.69 -10.99 -0.70
N TYR A 189 45.76 -10.65 -1.58
CA TYR A 189 44.45 -11.29 -1.70
C TYR A 189 44.24 -11.79 -3.12
N THR A 190 43.55 -12.91 -3.25
CA THR A 190 43.04 -13.42 -4.53
C THR A 190 41.55 -13.14 -4.59
N ILE A 191 41.09 -12.50 -5.65
CA ILE A 191 39.64 -12.25 -5.87
C ILE A 191 38.99 -13.59 -6.24
N CYS A 192 38.25 -14.18 -5.30
CA CYS A 192 37.59 -15.47 -5.51
C CYS A 192 36.18 -15.35 -6.06
N GLY A 193 35.56 -14.19 -5.89
CA GLY A 193 34.20 -13.94 -6.37
C GLY A 193 33.86 -12.47 -6.42
N ILE A 194 32.78 -12.19 -7.17
CA ILE A 194 32.22 -10.86 -7.36
C ILE A 194 30.75 -10.94 -6.97
N TYR A 195 30.30 -10.03 -6.11
CA TYR A 195 28.90 -9.93 -5.74
C TYR A 195 28.21 -8.76 -6.43
N ASP A 196 26.87 -8.89 -6.63
CA ASP A 196 26.02 -7.84 -7.16
C ASP A 196 25.75 -6.84 -6.02
N SER A 197 26.35 -5.65 -6.11
CA SER A 197 26.05 -4.56 -5.18
C SER A 197 24.72 -3.95 -5.55
N SER A 198 23.73 -4.02 -4.65
CA SER A 198 22.47 -3.30 -4.86
C SER A 198 22.74 -1.80 -4.96
N SER A 199 21.95 -1.09 -5.75
CA SER A 199 22.02 0.35 -5.99
C SER A 199 22.02 1.23 -4.72
N PHE A 200 21.73 0.65 -3.57
CA PHE A 200 21.67 1.33 -2.28
C PHE A 200 22.99 1.42 -1.52
N THR A 201 24.02 0.73 -2.01
CA THR A 201 25.35 0.73 -1.38
C THR A 201 26.39 1.56 -2.15
N THR A 202 25.97 2.22 -3.23
CA THR A 202 26.83 2.97 -4.12
C THR A 202 26.86 4.45 -3.75
N GLY A 203 27.30 4.85 -2.66
CA GLY A 203 27.36 6.26 -2.25
C GLY A 203 28.42 6.55 -1.20
N THR A 204 29.23 5.53 -0.86
CA THR A 204 30.24 5.65 0.17
C THR A 204 31.61 5.34 -0.42
N PHE A 205 32.63 6.03 0.05
CA PHE A 205 34.03 5.75 -0.30
C PHE A 205 34.49 4.38 0.21
N ILE A 206 33.70 3.75 1.09
CA ILE A 206 34.02 2.46 1.68
C ILE A 206 33.09 1.42 1.10
N HIS A 207 33.67 0.39 0.52
CA HIS A 207 32.93 -0.78 0.02
C HIS A 207 33.16 -1.97 0.91
N SER A 208 32.10 -2.72 1.19
CA SER A 208 32.22 -3.98 1.91
C SER A 208 32.93 -5.01 1.02
N ALA A 209 33.90 -5.69 1.58
CA ALA A 209 34.52 -6.88 1.01
C ALA A 209 34.50 -8.00 2.05
N TYR A 210 34.45 -9.23 1.58
CA TYR A 210 34.34 -10.36 2.47
C TYR A 210 35.49 -11.33 2.23
N SER A 211 36.12 -11.80 3.33
CA SER A 211 37.14 -12.86 3.30
C SER A 211 36.68 -14.05 4.13
N GLY A 212 37.40 -15.17 4.02
CA GLY A 212 37.26 -16.23 5.00
C GLY A 212 37.79 -15.80 6.38
N LYS A 213 37.39 -16.50 7.44
CA LYS A 213 37.81 -16.20 8.82
C LYS A 213 39.31 -16.36 9.01
N SER A 214 39.94 -15.42 9.72
CA SER A 214 41.35 -15.41 10.08
C SER A 214 41.62 -15.98 11.49
N GLY A 215 40.57 -16.19 12.30
CA GLY A 215 40.69 -16.61 13.69
C GLY A 215 40.82 -15.45 14.70
N SER A 216 40.45 -14.24 14.30
CA SER A 216 40.46 -13.06 15.16
C SER A 216 39.53 -13.23 16.38
N ASN A 217 39.97 -12.66 17.53
CA ASN A 217 39.15 -12.64 18.74
C ASN A 217 38.09 -11.53 18.74
N ASN A 218 38.26 -10.53 17.89
CA ASN A 218 37.25 -9.48 17.75
C ASN A 218 36.12 -9.99 16.85
N ARG A 219 34.93 -10.14 17.41
CA ARG A 219 33.79 -10.77 16.74
C ARG A 219 32.56 -9.89 16.75
N ILE A 220 31.84 -9.96 15.66
CA ILE A 220 30.54 -9.32 15.49
C ILE A 220 29.49 -10.42 15.36
N TYR A 221 28.60 -10.52 16.33
CA TYR A 221 27.56 -11.54 16.38
C TYR A 221 26.27 -11.02 15.77
N TYR A 222 25.66 -11.80 14.87
CA TYR A 222 24.45 -11.43 14.13
C TYR A 222 23.24 -12.19 14.67
N TYR A 223 22.13 -11.44 14.82
CA TYR A 223 20.89 -11.96 15.40
C TYR A 223 19.69 -11.53 14.59
N THR A 224 18.67 -12.40 14.46
CA THR A 224 17.37 -12.09 13.89
C THR A 224 16.25 -12.28 14.90
N CYS A 225 15.30 -11.38 14.94
CA CYS A 225 14.10 -11.51 15.73
C CYS A 225 13.10 -12.49 15.09
N ASN A 226 12.55 -13.40 15.88
CA ASN A 226 11.50 -14.32 15.44
C ASN A 226 10.17 -13.61 15.21
N SER A 227 10.01 -12.40 15.73
CA SER A 227 8.83 -11.56 15.58
C SER A 227 9.23 -10.08 15.67
N HIS A 228 8.74 -9.30 14.72
CA HIS A 228 8.94 -7.84 14.68
C HIS A 228 7.78 -7.09 15.36
N ASP A 229 7.07 -7.74 16.28
CA ASP A 229 6.20 -7.03 17.21
C ASP A 229 7.05 -6.02 17.99
N LYS A 230 6.57 -4.77 18.03
CA LYS A 230 7.33 -3.65 18.60
C LYS A 230 7.85 -3.95 20.00
N ALA A 231 7.00 -4.52 20.88
CA ALA A 231 7.37 -4.76 22.26
C ALA A 231 8.49 -5.80 22.37
N ARG A 232 8.45 -6.84 21.56
CA ARG A 232 9.51 -7.88 21.54
C ARG A 232 10.79 -7.35 20.94
N TYR A 233 10.69 -6.59 19.85
CA TYR A 233 11.84 -5.97 19.22
C TYR A 233 12.57 -5.00 20.17
N GLU A 234 11.83 -4.11 20.84
CA GLU A 234 12.43 -3.18 21.81
C GLU A 234 13.00 -3.91 23.05
N ALA A 235 12.33 -4.95 23.56
CA ALA A 235 12.83 -5.74 24.69
C ALA A 235 14.13 -6.48 24.35
N ALA A 236 14.25 -7.02 23.14
CA ALA A 236 15.49 -7.65 22.67
C ALA A 236 16.63 -6.63 22.58
N LEU A 237 16.35 -5.44 22.02
CA LEU A 237 17.33 -4.36 21.93
C LEU A 237 17.86 -3.93 23.30
N GLU A 238 16.97 -3.76 24.27
CA GLU A 238 17.38 -3.40 25.64
C GLU A 238 18.24 -4.49 26.30
N THR A 239 17.96 -5.76 26.04
CA THR A 239 18.77 -6.88 26.56
C THR A 239 20.16 -6.86 25.95
N PHE A 240 20.26 -6.64 24.64
CA PHE A 240 21.56 -6.56 23.95
C PHE A 240 22.40 -5.35 24.39
N LYS A 241 21.76 -4.18 24.63
CA LYS A 241 22.45 -3.00 25.14
C LYS A 241 23.12 -3.21 26.51
N GLN A 242 22.50 -4.04 27.35
CA GLN A 242 23.09 -4.40 28.65
C GLN A 242 24.28 -5.33 28.51
N ALA A 243 24.38 -6.05 27.42
CA ALA A 243 25.40 -7.07 27.19
C ALA A 243 26.66 -6.55 26.46
N GLY A 244 26.56 -5.41 25.77
CA GLY A 244 27.68 -4.85 25.04
C GLY A 244 27.30 -3.77 24.04
N ASN A 245 28.22 -3.44 23.15
CA ASN A 245 27.98 -2.50 22.07
C ASN A 245 27.11 -3.16 20.99
N VAL A 246 25.80 -2.82 21.02
CA VAL A 246 24.81 -3.34 20.07
C VAL A 246 24.45 -2.30 19.04
N GLU A 247 24.41 -2.74 17.81
CA GLU A 247 23.90 -1.98 16.69
C GLU A 247 22.62 -2.64 16.14
N ALA A 248 21.59 -1.85 15.96
CA ALA A 248 20.36 -2.29 15.31
C ALA A 248 20.44 -2.01 13.82
N ASN A 249 19.97 -2.96 13.00
CA ASN A 249 19.84 -2.75 11.57
C ASN A 249 18.98 -1.51 11.28
N ARG A 250 19.60 -0.47 10.73
CA ARG A 250 18.98 0.84 10.51
C ARG A 250 17.67 0.73 9.72
N TYR A 251 17.69 -0.01 8.61
CA TYR A 251 16.53 -0.14 7.72
C TYR A 251 15.40 -0.95 8.36
N VAL A 252 15.73 -2.01 9.08
CA VAL A 252 14.75 -2.80 9.84
C VAL A 252 14.14 -1.96 10.95
N LYS A 253 14.94 -1.22 11.70
CA LYS A 253 14.46 -0.30 12.73
C LYS A 253 13.52 0.76 12.15
N MET A 254 13.89 1.38 11.04
CA MET A 254 13.02 2.35 10.34
C MET A 254 11.72 1.70 9.87
N ALA A 255 11.78 0.48 9.32
CA ALA A 255 10.59 -0.25 8.89
C ALA A 255 9.66 -0.57 10.09
N VAL A 256 10.20 -1.06 11.20
CA VAL A 256 9.45 -1.31 12.44
C VAL A 256 8.79 -0.01 12.95
N GLU A 257 9.53 1.09 12.99
CA GLU A 257 9.00 2.39 13.41
C GLU A 257 7.91 2.89 12.45
N SER A 258 8.10 2.76 11.16
CA SER A 258 7.10 3.18 10.16
C SER A 258 5.80 2.39 10.26
N VAL A 259 5.88 1.10 10.58
CA VAL A 259 4.70 0.24 10.75
C VAL A 259 3.98 0.53 12.05
N TYR A 260 4.69 0.70 13.17
CA TYR A 260 4.04 0.76 14.48
C TYR A 260 3.88 2.16 15.06
N LYS A 261 4.67 3.14 14.61
CA LYS A 261 4.58 4.54 15.06
C LYS A 261 3.81 5.44 14.11
N SER A 262 3.74 5.11 12.82
CA SER A 262 3.10 5.97 11.82
C SER A 262 1.60 6.11 12.02
N ASP A 263 1.08 7.31 11.85
CA ASP A 263 -0.36 7.57 11.90
C ASP A 263 -1.09 6.94 10.72
N TYR A 264 -0.42 6.77 9.58
CA TYR A 264 -0.90 6.03 8.43
C TYR A 264 -1.22 4.57 8.76
N PHE A 265 -0.31 3.85 9.42
CA PHE A 265 -0.55 2.47 9.80
C PHE A 265 -1.68 2.34 10.82
N LYS A 266 -1.77 3.28 11.77
CA LYS A 266 -2.88 3.35 12.72
C LYS A 266 -4.21 3.58 12.03
N ALA A 267 -4.26 4.50 11.05
CA ALA A 267 -5.45 4.77 10.25
C ALA A 267 -5.84 3.56 9.38
N SER A 268 -4.87 2.88 8.75
CA SER A 268 -5.09 1.66 7.98
C SER A 268 -5.64 0.52 8.84
N LYS A 269 -5.11 0.35 10.06
CA LYS A 269 -5.63 -0.61 11.05
C LYS A 269 -7.07 -0.30 11.43
N ALA A 270 -7.39 0.97 11.69
CA ALA A 270 -8.76 1.40 11.96
C ALA A 270 -9.67 1.14 10.75
N GLY A 271 -9.20 1.36 9.53
CA GLY A 271 -9.88 1.02 8.28
C GLY A 271 -10.22 -0.47 8.17
N VAL A 272 -9.28 -1.36 8.49
CA VAL A 272 -9.50 -2.81 8.50
C VAL A 272 -10.55 -3.20 9.55
N PHE A 273 -10.50 -2.64 10.76
CA PHE A 273 -11.52 -2.88 11.79
C PHE A 273 -12.90 -2.40 11.37
N LEU A 274 -12.98 -1.24 10.73
CA LEU A 274 -14.22 -0.70 10.20
C LEU A 274 -14.79 -1.60 9.10
N PHE A 275 -13.95 -2.04 8.17
CA PHE A 275 -14.31 -2.99 7.12
C PHE A 275 -14.85 -4.30 7.70
N GLN A 276 -14.17 -4.89 8.69
CA GLN A 276 -14.62 -6.09 9.37
C GLN A 276 -15.96 -5.87 10.09
N GLY A 277 -16.11 -4.72 10.79
CA GLY A 277 -17.36 -4.33 11.44
C GLY A 277 -18.54 -4.26 10.47
N ILE A 278 -18.32 -3.72 9.30
CA ILE A 278 -19.34 -3.62 8.24
C ILE A 278 -19.72 -5.01 7.72
N ILE A 279 -18.75 -5.89 7.44
CA ILE A 279 -19.01 -7.26 7.02
C ILE A 279 -19.88 -7.98 8.07
N ILE A 280 -19.58 -7.80 9.35
CA ILE A 280 -20.38 -8.35 10.45
C ILE A 280 -21.82 -7.84 10.41
N ILE A 281 -22.00 -6.52 10.26
CA ILE A 281 -23.35 -5.92 10.25
C ILE A 281 -24.16 -6.40 9.04
N VAL A 282 -23.55 -6.46 7.84
CA VAL A 282 -24.20 -6.98 6.63
C VAL A 282 -24.57 -8.45 6.79
N SER A 283 -23.68 -9.23 7.35
CA SER A 283 -23.90 -10.64 7.60
C SER A 283 -25.02 -10.85 8.62
N LEU A 284 -25.02 -10.12 9.73
CA LEU A 284 -26.09 -10.14 10.72
C LEU A 284 -27.43 -9.71 10.13
N ALA A 285 -27.46 -8.66 9.32
CA ALA A 285 -28.69 -8.26 8.63
C ALA A 285 -29.23 -9.37 7.72
N THR A 286 -28.36 -10.02 6.96
CA THR A 286 -28.72 -11.15 6.10
C THR A 286 -29.23 -12.36 6.93
N ILE A 287 -28.57 -12.67 8.03
CA ILE A 287 -29.01 -13.72 8.95
C ILE A 287 -30.39 -13.39 9.52
N ILE A 288 -30.60 -12.17 10.03
CA ILE A 288 -31.89 -11.71 10.58
C ILE A 288 -33.01 -11.81 9.53
N LEU A 289 -32.76 -11.44 8.29
CA LEU A 289 -33.73 -11.60 7.20
C LEU A 289 -34.11 -13.08 7.01
N ASN A 290 -33.14 -13.96 6.96
CA ASN A 290 -33.39 -15.40 6.83
C ASN A 290 -34.14 -15.96 8.04
N LEU A 291 -33.80 -15.55 9.25
CA LEU A 291 -34.52 -15.92 10.48
C LEU A 291 -35.97 -15.46 10.48
N PHE A 292 -36.21 -14.22 10.01
CA PHE A 292 -37.57 -13.69 9.87
C PHE A 292 -38.41 -14.58 8.96
N GLN A 293 -37.86 -15.06 7.86
CA GLN A 293 -38.53 -15.90 6.89
C GLN A 293 -38.79 -17.32 7.45
N ILE A 294 -37.77 -17.88 8.14
CA ILE A 294 -37.96 -19.18 8.81
C ILE A 294 -39.10 -19.05 9.82
N GLY A 295 -39.11 -18.00 10.63
CA GLY A 295 -40.18 -17.73 11.59
C GLY A 295 -41.57 -17.61 10.96
N GLU A 296 -41.68 -16.90 9.80
CA GLU A 296 -42.98 -16.80 9.10
C GLU A 296 -43.41 -18.14 8.44
N SER A 297 -42.48 -18.84 7.84
CA SER A 297 -42.78 -20.14 7.23
C SER A 297 -43.13 -21.20 8.26
N GLU A 298 -42.54 -21.17 9.42
CA GLU A 298 -42.77 -22.06 10.53
C GLU A 298 -43.89 -21.62 11.49
N ARG A 299 -44.54 -20.50 11.20
CA ARG A 299 -45.57 -19.90 12.04
C ARG A 299 -46.68 -20.86 12.42
N LYS A 300 -47.12 -21.70 11.45
CA LYS A 300 -48.15 -22.76 11.69
C LYS A 300 -47.63 -23.85 12.63
N ASN A 301 -46.43 -24.34 12.38
CA ASN A 301 -45.79 -25.36 13.18
C ASN A 301 -45.50 -24.88 14.62
N ILE A 302 -45.00 -23.65 14.77
CA ILE A 302 -44.78 -23.03 16.08
C ILE A 302 -46.09 -22.96 16.88
N ARG A 303 -47.19 -22.53 16.25
CA ARG A 303 -48.51 -22.49 16.88
C ARG A 303 -49.02 -23.87 17.23
N GLN A 304 -48.91 -24.81 16.33
CA GLN A 304 -49.34 -26.22 16.61
C GLN A 304 -48.57 -26.83 17.78
N MET A 305 -47.23 -26.66 17.81
CA MET A 305 -46.43 -27.11 18.97
C MET A 305 -46.89 -26.50 20.30
N TYR A 306 -47.26 -25.20 20.27
CA TYR A 306 -47.77 -24.52 21.46
C TYR A 306 -49.15 -25.00 21.88
N THR A 307 -50.07 -25.27 20.93
CA THR A 307 -51.40 -25.78 21.23
C THR A 307 -51.40 -27.24 21.77
N ILE A 308 -50.38 -28.03 21.42
CA ILE A 308 -50.14 -29.38 21.97
C ILE A 308 -49.48 -29.30 23.38
N GLY A 309 -49.18 -28.11 23.88
CA GLY A 309 -48.66 -27.92 25.24
C GLY A 309 -47.14 -27.75 25.33
N ALA A 310 -46.42 -27.56 24.22
CA ALA A 310 -45.02 -27.29 24.27
C ALA A 310 -44.75 -25.87 24.82
N GLY A 311 -43.98 -25.76 25.90
CA GLY A 311 -43.59 -24.48 26.48
C GLY A 311 -42.75 -23.63 25.51
N LYS A 312 -42.85 -22.31 25.59
CA LYS A 312 -42.16 -21.34 24.72
C LYS A 312 -40.66 -21.60 24.62
N GLY A 313 -39.97 -21.84 25.75
CA GLY A 313 -38.53 -22.13 25.77
C GLY A 313 -38.15 -23.43 25.07
N LYS A 314 -39.05 -24.47 25.12
CA LYS A 314 -38.81 -25.72 24.41
C LYS A 314 -38.93 -25.54 22.90
N ILE A 315 -39.89 -24.72 22.44
CA ILE A 315 -40.06 -24.39 21.00
C ILE A 315 -38.84 -23.60 20.49
N THR A 316 -38.47 -22.52 21.17
CA THR A 316 -37.28 -21.71 20.77
C THR A 316 -36.02 -22.55 20.81
N GLY A 317 -35.86 -23.43 21.81
CA GLY A 317 -34.68 -24.30 21.93
C GLY A 317 -34.52 -25.31 20.78
N ILE A 318 -35.61 -25.68 20.09
CA ILE A 318 -35.51 -26.51 18.87
C ILE A 318 -34.84 -25.76 17.74
N TYR A 319 -35.23 -24.50 17.49
CA TYR A 319 -34.69 -23.68 16.45
C TYR A 319 -33.27 -23.21 16.77
N ASN A 320 -33.01 -22.76 18.02
CA ASN A 320 -31.67 -22.29 18.42
C ASN A 320 -30.59 -23.36 18.30
N ARG A 321 -30.90 -24.62 18.55
CA ARG A 321 -29.94 -25.72 18.34
C ARG A 321 -29.59 -25.89 16.85
N VAL A 322 -30.59 -25.79 15.98
CA VAL A 322 -30.31 -25.86 14.53
C VAL A 322 -29.44 -24.69 14.08
N PHE A 323 -29.74 -23.45 14.56
CA PHE A 323 -28.93 -22.27 14.23
C PHE A 323 -27.51 -22.39 14.74
N ALA A 324 -27.31 -22.81 16.00
CA ALA A 324 -25.97 -22.98 16.56
C ALA A 324 -25.12 -23.94 15.71
N VAL A 325 -25.70 -25.07 15.25
CA VAL A 325 -24.99 -26.00 14.38
C VAL A 325 -24.71 -25.39 13.01
N CYS A 326 -25.69 -24.71 12.41
CA CYS A 326 -25.53 -24.07 11.10
C CYS A 326 -24.48 -22.98 11.12
N GLU A 327 -24.47 -22.16 12.18
CA GLU A 327 -23.50 -21.08 12.36
C GLU A 327 -22.10 -21.63 12.62
N LEU A 328 -21.96 -22.65 13.46
CA LEU A 328 -20.69 -23.33 13.68
C LEU A 328 -20.12 -23.93 12.39
N THR A 329 -20.96 -24.60 11.60
CA THR A 329 -20.52 -25.13 10.30
C THR A 329 -20.15 -24.02 9.33
N GLY A 330 -20.86 -22.90 9.35
CA GLY A 330 -20.52 -21.70 8.57
C GLY A 330 -19.16 -21.09 8.98
N VAL A 331 -18.89 -20.99 10.29
CA VAL A 331 -17.62 -20.52 10.83
C VAL A 331 -16.46 -21.44 10.40
N LEU A 332 -16.61 -22.74 10.59
CA LEU A 332 -15.58 -23.72 10.22
C LEU A 332 -15.33 -23.74 8.71
N ALA A 333 -16.39 -23.71 7.92
CA ALA A 333 -16.26 -23.66 6.45
C ALA A 333 -15.63 -22.34 5.98
N GLY A 334 -16.00 -21.20 6.59
CA GLY A 334 -15.43 -19.90 6.28
C GLY A 334 -13.96 -19.80 6.65
N THR A 335 -13.57 -20.33 7.80
CA THR A 335 -12.16 -20.44 8.21
C THR A 335 -11.37 -21.31 7.23
N GLY A 336 -11.91 -22.48 6.86
CA GLY A 336 -11.28 -23.36 5.88
C GLY A 336 -11.09 -22.70 4.51
N LEU A 337 -12.12 -22.02 4.01
CA LEU A 337 -12.04 -21.27 2.76
C LEU A 337 -11.03 -20.12 2.83
N ALA A 338 -10.93 -19.41 3.94
CA ALA A 338 -9.92 -18.37 4.14
C ALA A 338 -8.50 -18.96 4.04
N VAL A 339 -8.26 -20.09 4.71
CA VAL A 339 -6.96 -20.79 4.64
C VAL A 339 -6.65 -21.23 3.21
N ILE A 340 -7.62 -21.82 2.51
CA ILE A 340 -7.45 -22.24 1.11
C ILE A 340 -7.15 -21.04 0.23
N ALA A 341 -7.92 -19.94 0.36
CA ALA A 341 -7.74 -18.74 -0.43
C ALA A 341 -6.37 -18.08 -0.19
N LEU A 342 -5.93 -17.97 1.07
CA LEU A 342 -4.62 -17.43 1.43
C LEU A 342 -3.47 -18.32 0.96
N THR A 343 -3.64 -19.64 1.02
CA THR A 343 -2.61 -20.60 0.57
C THR A 343 -2.52 -20.61 -0.95
N ALA A 344 -3.65 -20.68 -1.65
CA ALA A 344 -3.68 -20.67 -3.11
C ALA A 344 -3.25 -19.33 -3.69
N GLY A 345 -3.65 -18.24 -3.04
CA GLY A 345 -3.29 -16.87 -3.42
C GLY A 345 -1.92 -16.40 -2.92
N LYS A 346 -1.16 -17.23 -2.20
CA LYS A 346 0.10 -16.80 -1.54
C LYS A 346 1.05 -16.08 -2.48
N LYS A 347 1.31 -16.63 -3.66
CA LYS A 347 2.22 -16.01 -4.63
C LYS A 347 1.73 -14.64 -5.09
N ALA A 348 0.44 -14.52 -5.43
CA ALA A 348 -0.15 -13.25 -5.84
C ALA A 348 -0.14 -12.22 -4.70
N ILE A 349 -0.47 -12.64 -3.47
CA ILE A 349 -0.47 -11.75 -2.30
C ILE A 349 0.95 -11.28 -1.98
N ILE A 350 1.96 -12.15 -2.06
CA ILE A 350 3.36 -11.79 -1.86
C ILE A 350 3.82 -10.81 -2.94
N SER A 351 3.46 -11.03 -4.19
CA SER A 351 3.72 -10.10 -5.30
C SER A 351 3.05 -8.74 -5.06
N ILE A 352 1.79 -8.71 -4.64
CA ILE A 352 1.06 -7.49 -4.28
C ILE A 352 1.73 -6.74 -3.11
N LEU A 353 2.27 -7.48 -2.15
CA LEU A 353 2.97 -6.90 -1.00
C LEU A 353 4.43 -6.54 -1.32
N ASN A 354 4.89 -6.75 -2.55
CA ASN A 354 6.27 -6.54 -2.99
C ASN A 354 7.30 -7.19 -2.08
N SER A 355 7.07 -8.43 -1.72
CA SER A 355 8.00 -9.18 -0.88
C SER A 355 8.93 -10.04 -1.71
N GLU A 356 10.22 -9.87 -1.53
CA GLU A 356 11.24 -10.79 -2.05
C GLU A 356 11.33 -12.08 -1.23
N TYR A 357 10.91 -12.02 0.03
CA TYR A 357 10.97 -13.15 0.95
C TYR A 357 9.64 -13.92 0.96
N THR A 358 9.69 -15.19 0.60
CA THR A 358 8.51 -16.04 0.45
C THR A 358 8.35 -17.07 1.58
N ASP A 359 9.29 -17.14 2.50
CA ASP A 359 9.37 -18.16 3.54
C ASP A 359 8.56 -17.88 4.80
N PHE A 360 7.63 -16.91 4.76
CA PHE A 360 6.74 -16.59 5.86
C PHE A 360 5.31 -17.06 5.63
N SER A 361 4.56 -17.20 6.73
CA SER A 361 3.16 -17.60 6.70
C SER A 361 2.23 -16.40 6.59
N LEU A 362 1.42 -16.36 5.52
CA LEU A 362 0.31 -15.41 5.41
C LEU A 362 -0.86 -15.71 6.36
N ILE A 363 -0.89 -16.92 6.93
CA ILE A 363 -2.03 -17.38 7.74
C ILE A 363 -1.82 -16.91 9.18
N LYS A 364 -2.52 -15.86 9.55
CA LYS A 364 -2.54 -15.29 10.92
C LYS A 364 -3.94 -15.48 11.51
N ILE A 365 -4.19 -16.63 12.13
CA ILE A 365 -5.50 -16.95 12.70
C ILE A 365 -5.48 -16.68 14.20
N ASN A 366 -6.39 -15.80 14.64
CA ASN A 366 -6.63 -15.57 16.06
C ASN A 366 -7.86 -16.36 16.53
N PRO A 367 -7.68 -17.50 17.23
CA PRO A 367 -8.79 -18.36 17.62
C PRO A 367 -9.76 -17.68 18.60
N VAL A 368 -9.25 -16.78 19.45
CA VAL A 368 -10.08 -16.03 20.42
C VAL A 368 -11.04 -15.13 19.66
N LYS A 369 -10.56 -14.42 18.63
CA LYS A 369 -11.39 -13.55 17.78
C LYS A 369 -12.50 -14.33 17.06
N ILE A 370 -12.17 -15.52 16.54
CA ILE A 370 -13.16 -16.41 15.89
C ILE A 370 -14.25 -16.85 16.87
N ILE A 371 -13.85 -17.26 18.07
CA ILE A 371 -14.80 -17.69 19.12
C ILE A 371 -15.71 -16.53 19.53
N VAL A 372 -15.14 -15.33 19.75
CA VAL A 372 -15.92 -14.14 20.11
C VAL A 372 -16.93 -13.80 19.01
N MET A 373 -16.51 -13.83 17.75
CA MET A 373 -17.40 -13.58 16.63
C MET A 373 -18.53 -14.59 16.53
N TYR A 374 -18.22 -15.87 16.67
CA TYR A 374 -19.24 -16.92 16.72
C TYR A 374 -20.24 -16.68 17.83
N LEU A 375 -19.77 -16.35 19.03
CA LEU A 375 -20.66 -16.08 20.19
C LEU A 375 -21.56 -14.86 19.96
N ILE A 376 -21.04 -13.79 19.35
CA ILE A 376 -21.84 -12.61 18.99
C ILE A 376 -22.96 -12.98 18.02
N ILE A 377 -22.65 -13.70 16.95
CA ILE A 377 -23.65 -14.14 15.96
C ILE A 377 -24.70 -15.01 16.65
N LEU A 378 -24.27 -15.99 17.45
CA LEU A 378 -25.15 -16.91 18.16
C LEU A 378 -26.09 -16.19 19.15
N ILE A 379 -25.60 -15.23 19.92
CA ILE A 379 -26.41 -14.44 20.85
C ILE A 379 -27.48 -13.65 20.09
N VAL A 380 -27.08 -12.96 19.01
CA VAL A 380 -28.02 -12.14 18.20
C VAL A 380 -29.10 -13.03 17.60
N THR A 381 -28.77 -14.19 17.05
CA THR A 381 -29.73 -15.12 16.45
C THR A 381 -30.68 -15.70 17.50
N MET A 382 -30.19 -16.06 18.68
CA MET A 382 -30.98 -16.54 19.81
C MET A 382 -31.99 -15.49 20.30
N ILE A 383 -31.53 -14.24 20.49
CA ILE A 383 -32.39 -13.14 20.91
C ILE A 383 -33.48 -12.87 19.88
N PHE A 384 -33.10 -12.80 18.59
CA PHE A 384 -34.06 -12.54 17.51
C PHE A 384 -35.10 -13.63 17.42
N MET A 385 -34.71 -14.91 17.53
CA MET A 385 -35.65 -16.04 17.48
C MET A 385 -36.58 -16.06 18.70
N LEU A 386 -36.10 -15.67 19.90
CA LEU A 386 -36.94 -15.50 21.09
C LEU A 386 -38.02 -14.44 20.87
N ILE A 387 -37.64 -13.27 20.34
CA ILE A 387 -38.56 -12.16 20.02
C ILE A 387 -39.61 -12.63 19.00
N LYS A 388 -39.16 -13.30 17.93
CA LYS A 388 -40.03 -13.78 16.86
C LYS A 388 -41.04 -14.84 17.32
N CYS A 389 -40.59 -15.83 18.06
CA CYS A 389 -41.46 -16.85 18.64
C CYS A 389 -42.49 -16.24 19.61
N ASN A 390 -42.07 -15.32 20.49
CA ASN A 390 -42.96 -14.62 21.37
C ASN A 390 -44.00 -13.80 20.58
N GLY A 391 -43.61 -13.09 19.55
CA GLY A 391 -44.50 -12.33 18.67
C GLY A 391 -45.55 -13.24 17.99
N ILE A 392 -45.15 -14.40 17.48
CA ILE A 392 -46.08 -15.37 16.86
C ILE A 392 -47.11 -15.88 17.88
N LEU A 393 -46.73 -16.11 19.12
CA LEU A 393 -47.58 -16.69 20.17
C LEU A 393 -48.46 -15.61 20.84
N THR A 394 -47.99 -14.36 20.98
CA THR A 394 -48.80 -13.28 21.59
C THR A 394 -49.90 -12.75 20.68
N ILE A 395 -49.67 -12.73 19.36
CA ILE A 395 -50.74 -12.37 18.38
C ILE A 395 -51.92 -13.35 18.45
N HIS A 396 -51.67 -14.60 18.87
CA HIS A 396 -52.76 -15.58 19.02
C HIS A 396 -53.67 -15.28 20.20
N LYS A 397 -53.21 -14.56 21.23
CA LYS A 397 -54.02 -14.16 22.40
C LYS A 397 -54.82 -12.87 22.18
N ARG A 398 -54.44 -12.01 21.24
CA ARG A 398 -55.25 -10.86 20.87
C ARG A 398 -56.37 -11.30 19.95
N LYS A 399 -57.49 -11.75 20.53
CA LYS A 399 -58.75 -11.74 19.80
C LYS A 399 -58.98 -10.29 19.33
N ILE A 400 -59.21 -10.10 18.05
CA ILE A 400 -59.54 -8.86 17.44
C ILE A 400 -60.94 -8.49 17.94
N THR A 401 -60.98 -7.83 19.08
CA THR A 401 -62.21 -7.16 19.60
C THR A 401 -61.96 -5.69 19.43
N GLY A 402 -62.31 -5.18 18.26
CA GLY A 402 -62.26 -3.78 17.99
C GLY A 402 -62.56 -3.52 16.50
N GLU A 403 -63.61 -2.78 16.22
CA GLU A 403 -63.88 -2.25 14.91
C GLU A 403 -62.66 -1.43 14.43
N ILE A 404 -61.96 -1.95 13.45
CA ILE A 404 -60.85 -1.24 12.82
C ILE A 404 -61.50 -0.23 11.90
N LYS A 405 -61.72 1.03 12.39
CA LYS A 405 -62.07 2.18 11.55
C LYS A 405 -60.86 2.55 10.69
N LYS A 406 -60.59 1.77 9.66
CA LYS A 406 -59.56 2.12 8.65
C LYS A 406 -60.20 3.02 7.62
N LYS A 407 -59.59 4.20 7.42
CA LYS A 407 -59.95 5.07 6.29
C LYS A 407 -59.76 4.34 4.97
N PRO A 408 -60.66 4.42 4.00
CA PRO A 408 -60.50 3.75 2.71
C PRO A 408 -59.21 4.19 2.01
N CYS A 409 -58.48 3.26 1.45
CA CYS A 409 -57.28 3.53 0.65
C CYS A 409 -57.73 3.84 -0.79
N ASN A 410 -57.65 5.10 -1.20
CA ASN A 410 -58.13 5.57 -2.50
C ASN A 410 -57.01 5.65 -3.55
N SER A 411 -55.77 5.25 -3.21
CA SER A 411 -54.64 5.21 -4.16
C SER A 411 -53.66 4.10 -3.86
N ILE A 412 -52.96 3.65 -4.88
CA ILE A 412 -51.93 2.57 -4.78
C ILE A 412 -50.79 3.02 -3.89
N SER A 413 -50.37 4.30 -3.99
CA SER A 413 -49.32 4.86 -3.15
C SER A 413 -49.64 4.85 -1.66
N LYS A 414 -50.91 5.12 -1.30
CA LYS A 414 -51.42 5.07 0.07
C LYS A 414 -51.50 3.64 0.60
N LEU A 415 -51.85 2.70 -0.26
CA LEU A 415 -51.81 1.28 0.06
C LEU A 415 -50.35 0.83 0.29
N ALA A 416 -49.40 1.21 -0.55
CA ALA A 416 -47.98 0.94 -0.41
C ALA A 416 -47.42 1.47 0.92
N SER A 417 -47.71 2.74 1.26
CA SER A 417 -47.23 3.33 2.52
C SER A 417 -47.78 2.62 3.75
N THR A 418 -49.04 2.18 3.69
CA THR A 418 -49.67 1.40 4.76
C THR A 418 -49.02 0.04 4.89
N THR A 419 -48.72 -0.61 3.79
CA THR A 419 -48.03 -1.91 3.76
C THR A 419 -46.60 -1.80 4.30
N VAL A 420 -45.86 -0.78 3.88
CA VAL A 420 -44.50 -0.49 4.38
C VAL A 420 -44.54 -0.28 5.91
N ARG A 421 -45.47 0.50 6.42
CA ARG A 421 -45.63 0.73 7.86
C ARG A 421 -45.99 -0.53 8.63
N ASN A 422 -46.89 -1.35 8.11
CA ASN A 422 -47.33 -2.58 8.77
C ASN A 422 -46.21 -3.64 8.81
N ARG A 423 -45.22 -3.54 7.95
CA ARG A 423 -44.10 -4.46 7.83
C ARG A 423 -42.76 -3.83 8.25
N TRP A 424 -42.84 -2.91 9.20
CA TRP A 424 -41.71 -2.07 9.59
C TRP A 424 -40.43 -2.82 9.91
N ILE A 425 -40.51 -3.98 10.58
CA ILE A 425 -39.29 -4.80 10.89
C ILE A 425 -38.60 -5.29 9.61
N PHE A 426 -39.36 -5.82 8.65
CA PHE A 426 -38.79 -6.28 7.39
C PHE A 426 -38.16 -5.11 6.62
N ASN A 427 -38.87 -3.98 6.58
CA ASN A 427 -38.42 -2.80 5.86
C ASN A 427 -37.18 -2.17 6.52
N ILE A 428 -37.07 -2.13 7.85
CA ILE A 428 -35.86 -1.68 8.55
C ILE A 428 -34.68 -2.53 8.16
N VAL A 429 -34.80 -3.86 8.16
CA VAL A 429 -33.67 -4.74 7.84
C VAL A 429 -33.27 -4.59 6.37
N LEU A 430 -34.23 -4.49 5.46
CA LEU A 430 -33.96 -4.26 4.04
C LEU A 430 -33.30 -2.88 3.83
N THR A 431 -33.84 -1.83 4.46
CA THR A 431 -33.25 -0.47 4.42
C THR A 431 -31.84 -0.47 4.97
N SER A 432 -31.58 -1.13 6.10
CA SER A 432 -30.23 -1.20 6.69
C SER A 432 -29.24 -1.91 5.76
N SER A 433 -29.63 -3.03 5.15
CA SER A 433 -28.79 -3.75 4.20
C SER A 433 -28.46 -2.89 2.96
N LEU A 434 -29.45 -2.18 2.41
CA LEU A 434 -29.25 -1.26 1.30
C LEU A 434 -28.39 -0.06 1.68
N THR A 435 -28.64 0.51 2.87
CA THR A 435 -27.82 1.63 3.39
C THR A 435 -26.35 1.27 3.48
N ILE A 436 -26.03 0.10 4.00
CA ILE A 436 -24.65 -0.34 4.15
C ILE A 436 -24.01 -0.58 2.78
N MET A 437 -24.74 -1.21 1.85
CA MET A 437 -24.25 -1.38 0.49
C MET A 437 -23.96 -0.04 -0.20
N LEU A 438 -24.93 0.90 -0.14
CA LEU A 438 -24.78 2.24 -0.71
C LEU A 438 -23.57 2.97 -0.11
N LEU A 439 -23.44 2.92 1.22
CA LEU A 439 -22.35 3.55 1.95
C LEU A 439 -20.98 2.97 1.51
N MET A 440 -20.84 1.66 1.47
CA MET A 440 -19.56 1.02 1.14
C MET A 440 -19.16 1.26 -0.31
N VAL A 441 -20.07 1.07 -1.24
CA VAL A 441 -19.77 1.30 -2.66
C VAL A 441 -19.46 2.79 -2.90
N THR A 442 -20.16 3.69 -2.23
CA THR A 442 -19.90 5.13 -2.33
C THR A 442 -18.50 5.50 -1.82
N ILE A 443 -18.12 5.00 -0.63
CA ILE A 443 -16.81 5.27 -0.05
C ILE A 443 -15.71 4.72 -0.97
N LEU A 444 -15.81 3.47 -1.40
CA LEU A 444 -14.81 2.82 -2.25
C LEU A 444 -14.64 3.53 -3.60
N LEU A 445 -15.74 3.89 -4.27
CA LEU A 445 -15.71 4.65 -5.52
C LEU A 445 -15.16 6.07 -5.35
N SER A 446 -15.32 6.66 -4.16
CA SER A 446 -14.83 8.02 -3.90
C SER A 446 -13.35 8.03 -3.50
N ILE A 447 -12.85 6.96 -2.89
CA ILE A 447 -11.44 6.80 -2.54
C ILE A 447 -10.61 6.39 -3.77
N HIS A 448 -11.20 5.70 -4.73
CA HIS A 448 -10.50 5.19 -5.90
C HIS A 448 -9.67 6.24 -6.68
N PRO A 449 -10.19 7.44 -7.03
CA PRO A 449 -9.38 8.47 -7.68
C PRO A 449 -8.23 8.96 -6.79
N GLY A 450 -8.46 9.05 -5.47
CA GLY A 450 -7.46 9.46 -4.51
C GLY A 450 -6.34 8.41 -4.32
N ILE A 451 -6.68 7.12 -4.34
CA ILE A 451 -5.68 6.05 -4.37
C ILE A 451 -4.83 6.17 -5.64
N LYS A 452 -5.49 6.38 -6.79
CA LYS A 452 -4.79 6.57 -8.05
C LYS A 452 -3.83 7.76 -7.98
N SER A 453 -4.31 8.92 -7.58
CA SER A 453 -3.50 10.14 -7.47
C SER A 453 -2.34 9.97 -6.48
N ARG A 454 -2.59 9.37 -5.31
CA ARG A 454 -1.55 9.16 -4.29
C ARG A 454 -0.52 8.13 -4.71
N SER A 455 -0.94 7.07 -5.34
CA SER A 455 -0.05 6.05 -5.87
C SER A 455 0.79 6.58 -7.04
N GLU A 456 0.22 7.44 -7.90
CA GLU A 456 0.96 8.16 -8.94
C GLU A 456 1.99 9.13 -8.32
N GLU A 457 1.61 9.84 -7.26
CA GLU A 457 2.50 10.72 -6.50
C GLU A 457 3.67 9.93 -5.86
N GLU A 458 3.39 8.82 -5.18
CA GLU A 458 4.40 7.95 -4.58
C GLU A 458 5.31 7.30 -5.64
N ALA A 459 4.73 6.85 -6.75
CA ALA A 459 5.49 6.32 -7.88
C ALA A 459 6.33 7.39 -8.59
N GLY A 460 5.85 8.63 -8.63
CA GLY A 460 6.52 9.76 -9.24
C GLY A 460 7.90 10.01 -8.67
N ILE A 461 8.07 9.88 -7.34
CA ILE A 461 9.38 10.02 -6.68
C ILE A 461 10.40 9.06 -7.28
N TYR A 462 10.02 7.81 -7.50
CA TYR A 462 10.91 6.79 -8.05
C TYR A 462 11.03 6.87 -9.57
N LYS A 463 9.97 7.31 -10.25
CA LYS A 463 9.95 7.48 -11.71
C LYS A 463 10.78 8.70 -12.16
N SER A 464 10.95 9.71 -11.31
CA SER A 464 11.78 10.87 -11.62
C SER A 464 13.22 10.48 -11.92
N TYR A 465 13.76 9.49 -11.19
CA TYR A 465 15.13 8.98 -11.38
C TYR A 465 15.28 8.07 -12.62
N GLY A 466 14.18 7.60 -13.21
CA GLY A 466 14.24 6.63 -14.31
C GLY A 466 14.65 5.22 -13.83
N HIS A 467 15.09 4.36 -14.77
CA HIS A 467 15.64 3.05 -14.44
C HIS A 467 17.10 3.13 -13.99
N TYR A 468 17.81 4.10 -14.53
CA TYR A 468 19.20 4.40 -14.19
C TYR A 468 19.37 5.89 -14.11
N TYR A 469 20.27 6.36 -13.24
CA TYR A 469 20.62 7.77 -13.20
C TYR A 469 22.09 7.99 -12.84
N ILE A 470 22.61 9.15 -13.26
CA ILE A 470 23.97 9.60 -12.99
C ILE A 470 23.85 10.99 -12.38
N ILE A 471 24.51 11.25 -11.26
CA ILE A 471 24.72 12.60 -10.73
C ILE A 471 26.20 12.84 -10.70
N THR A 472 26.66 13.90 -11.34
CA THR A 472 28.08 14.23 -11.46
C THR A 472 28.29 15.73 -11.73
N ASP A 473 29.47 16.22 -11.42
CA ASP A 473 29.96 17.55 -11.81
C ASP A 473 30.63 17.54 -13.19
N LYS A 474 30.97 16.34 -13.70
CA LYS A 474 31.57 16.17 -15.02
C LYS A 474 30.58 16.48 -16.13
N ASP A 475 31.04 17.17 -17.16
CA ASP A 475 30.27 17.43 -18.38
C ASP A 475 30.37 16.23 -19.33
N ILE A 476 29.32 15.40 -19.32
CA ILE A 476 29.18 14.28 -20.24
C ILE A 476 28.08 14.49 -21.28
N ASP A 477 27.57 15.71 -21.42
CA ASP A 477 26.49 16.06 -22.36
C ASP A 477 26.83 15.68 -23.81
N GLU A 478 28.11 15.74 -24.20
CA GLU A 478 28.56 15.36 -25.54
C GLU A 478 28.30 13.86 -25.86
N TYR A 479 28.19 13.00 -24.82
CA TYR A 479 27.94 11.57 -24.97
C TYR A 479 26.44 11.22 -25.02
N GLU A 480 25.54 12.22 -25.01
CA GLU A 480 24.08 11.97 -25.09
C GLU A 480 23.70 11.02 -26.24
N ARG A 481 24.36 11.20 -27.40
CA ARG A 481 24.11 10.34 -28.57
C ARG A 481 24.53 8.89 -28.33
N GLU A 482 25.63 8.67 -27.63
CA GLU A 482 26.14 7.35 -27.31
C GLU A 482 25.22 6.65 -26.32
N PHE A 483 24.78 7.32 -25.26
CA PHE A 483 23.76 6.80 -24.32
C PHE A 483 22.47 6.44 -25.04
N LYS A 484 21.95 7.29 -25.90
CA LYS A 484 20.74 7.06 -26.68
C LYS A 484 20.88 5.96 -27.73
N SER A 485 22.09 5.62 -28.16
CA SER A 485 22.35 4.55 -29.13
C SER A 485 22.32 3.15 -28.53
N ILE A 486 22.35 3.03 -27.21
CA ILE A 486 22.30 1.76 -26.50
C ILE A 486 20.91 1.14 -26.70
N ASP A 487 20.90 -0.10 -27.24
CA ASP A 487 19.65 -0.83 -27.48
C ASP A 487 18.92 -1.05 -26.16
N GLY A 488 17.66 -0.63 -26.11
CA GLY A 488 16.83 -0.65 -24.93
C GLY A 488 16.70 0.71 -24.22
N VAL A 489 17.53 1.71 -24.52
CA VAL A 489 17.34 3.07 -23.99
C VAL A 489 16.24 3.78 -24.78
N LYS A 490 15.19 4.19 -24.06
CA LYS A 490 14.01 4.86 -24.62
C LYS A 490 14.10 6.37 -24.52
N LYS A 491 14.57 6.88 -23.36
CA LYS A 491 14.75 8.32 -23.10
C LYS A 491 16.04 8.53 -22.31
N PHE A 492 16.72 9.61 -22.63
CA PHE A 492 17.88 10.09 -21.88
C PHE A 492 17.66 11.56 -21.57
N ARG A 493 17.37 11.84 -20.32
CA ARG A 493 17.08 13.19 -19.83
C ARG A 493 18.34 13.77 -19.22
N ILE A 494 18.58 15.04 -19.49
CA ILE A 494 19.68 15.81 -18.89
C ILE A 494 19.07 16.99 -18.16
N GLU A 495 19.50 17.19 -16.93
CA GLU A 495 19.17 18.35 -16.11
C GLU A 495 20.45 18.85 -15.45
N CYS A 496 20.73 20.10 -15.64
CA CYS A 496 21.88 20.75 -15.04
C CYS A 496 21.40 21.90 -14.19
N SER A 497 21.74 21.90 -12.90
CA SER A 497 21.21 22.86 -11.94
C SER A 497 22.31 23.51 -11.11
N ALA A 498 22.02 24.72 -10.64
CA ALA A 498 22.84 25.41 -9.66
C ALA A 498 21.95 26.12 -8.65
N ALA A 499 22.43 26.18 -7.43
CA ALA A 499 21.78 26.96 -6.37
C ALA A 499 22.13 28.46 -6.53
N ILE A 500 21.13 29.30 -6.34
CA ILE A 500 21.28 30.77 -6.44
C ILE A 500 20.69 31.42 -5.20
N SER A 501 21.20 32.63 -4.88
CA SER A 501 20.61 33.51 -3.90
C SER A 501 19.96 34.69 -4.62
N ILE A 502 18.66 34.91 -4.40
CA ILE A 502 17.91 36.01 -4.99
C ILE A 502 17.88 37.19 -4.01
N GLN A 503 18.20 38.36 -4.49
CA GLN A 503 18.23 39.57 -3.69
C GLN A 503 16.88 39.85 -3.02
N GLY A 504 16.86 39.96 -1.69
CA GLY A 504 15.63 40.13 -0.90
C GLY A 504 14.90 38.84 -0.53
N ARG A 505 15.53 37.67 -0.70
CA ARG A 505 14.98 36.33 -0.34
C ARG A 505 16.05 35.53 0.44
N ASP A 506 16.48 36.06 1.57
CA ASP A 506 17.69 35.61 2.27
C ASP A 506 17.59 34.20 2.91
N ASP A 507 16.38 33.65 3.06
CA ASP A 507 16.15 32.33 3.72
C ASP A 507 15.68 31.21 2.76
N CYS A 508 15.80 31.42 1.44
CA CYS A 508 15.28 30.48 0.45
C CYS A 508 16.41 29.86 -0.39
N PHE A 509 16.37 28.53 -0.58
CA PHE A 509 17.21 27.85 -1.55
C PHE A 509 16.58 27.94 -2.93
N ASP A 510 16.80 29.05 -3.63
CA ASP A 510 16.34 29.22 -4.99
C ASP A 510 17.29 28.52 -5.99
N GLY A 511 16.80 28.20 -7.19
CA GLY A 511 17.57 27.46 -8.15
C GLY A 511 17.43 27.94 -9.59
N ILE A 512 18.44 27.65 -10.38
CA ILE A 512 18.43 27.83 -11.82
C ILE A 512 18.86 26.55 -12.48
N PHE A 513 18.17 26.13 -13.57
CA PHE A 513 18.53 24.94 -14.30
C PHE A 513 18.28 25.05 -15.80
N TYR A 514 19.00 24.27 -16.58
CA TYR A 514 18.67 23.96 -17.96
C TYR A 514 18.39 22.45 -18.12
N CYS A 515 17.72 22.09 -19.17
CA CYS A 515 17.45 20.70 -19.49
C CYS A 515 17.54 20.41 -20.98
N ASN A 516 17.77 19.14 -21.36
CA ASN A 516 17.78 18.76 -22.77
C ASN A 516 16.34 18.68 -23.35
N ARG A 517 16.25 18.44 -24.66
CA ARG A 517 14.98 18.37 -25.39
C ARG A 517 14.00 17.33 -24.81
N ASP A 518 14.49 16.21 -24.32
CA ASP A 518 13.63 15.16 -23.75
C ASP A 518 12.97 15.62 -22.46
N SER A 519 13.71 16.24 -21.56
CA SER A 519 13.19 16.84 -20.32
C SER A 519 12.28 18.04 -20.63
N TYR A 520 12.68 18.92 -21.56
CA TYR A 520 11.88 20.07 -21.94
C TYR A 520 10.52 19.68 -22.52
N ASN A 521 10.47 18.68 -23.38
CA ASN A 521 9.21 18.21 -23.96
C ASN A 521 8.27 17.65 -22.90
N LEU A 522 8.79 16.99 -21.87
CA LEU A 522 7.99 16.51 -20.76
C LEU A 522 7.33 17.69 -19.99
N ILE A 523 8.08 18.77 -19.76
CA ILE A 523 7.56 20.00 -19.14
C ILE A 523 6.52 20.67 -20.04
N LYS A 524 6.77 20.69 -21.36
CA LYS A 524 5.87 21.27 -22.35
C LYS A 524 4.56 20.51 -22.49
N GLU A 525 4.51 19.21 -22.23
CA GLU A 525 3.25 18.43 -22.20
C GLU A 525 2.24 19.00 -21.18
N GLU A 526 2.73 19.48 -20.03
CA GLU A 526 1.91 20.16 -19.01
C GLU A 526 1.61 21.63 -19.38
N ASN A 527 2.44 22.24 -20.24
CA ASN A 527 2.40 23.66 -20.56
C ASN A 527 2.35 23.89 -22.09
N SER A 528 1.23 23.56 -22.72
CA SER A 528 1.07 23.60 -24.18
C SER A 528 1.33 24.98 -24.83
N TRP A 529 1.35 26.04 -24.04
CA TRP A 529 1.63 27.42 -24.47
C TRP A 529 3.13 27.76 -24.56
N MET A 530 4.04 26.91 -24.04
CA MET A 530 5.48 27.10 -24.10
C MET A 530 5.96 27.08 -25.55
N ALA A 531 7.00 27.85 -25.83
CA ALA A 531 7.71 27.83 -27.11
C ALA A 531 8.25 26.43 -27.43
N ASP A 532 8.62 26.19 -28.67
CA ASP A 532 9.37 24.98 -29.03
C ASP A 532 10.79 25.07 -28.47
N PHE A 533 11.40 23.90 -28.21
CA PHE A 533 12.73 23.85 -27.60
C PHE A 533 13.78 24.70 -28.31
N ASP A 534 13.80 24.63 -29.64
CA ASP A 534 14.75 25.42 -30.45
C ASP A 534 14.51 26.92 -30.28
N THR A 535 13.26 27.38 -30.32
CA THR A 535 12.86 28.75 -30.08
C THR A 535 13.18 29.21 -28.66
N PHE A 536 13.02 28.34 -27.67
CA PHE A 536 13.37 28.60 -26.29
C PHE A 536 14.89 28.85 -26.11
N GLU A 537 15.69 27.96 -26.68
CA GLU A 537 17.16 28.08 -26.64
C GLU A 537 17.66 29.31 -27.40
N GLU A 538 17.19 29.52 -28.64
CA GLU A 538 17.64 30.63 -29.49
C GLU A 538 17.30 32.01 -28.92
N ASN A 539 16.15 32.17 -28.32
CA ASN A 539 15.70 33.44 -27.76
C ASN A 539 16.11 33.62 -26.30
N GLY A 540 16.76 32.66 -25.67
CA GLY A 540 17.16 32.71 -24.28
C GLY A 540 16.00 32.96 -23.32
N MET A 541 14.84 32.35 -23.60
CA MET A 541 13.63 32.52 -22.78
C MET A 541 13.83 31.99 -21.37
N VAL A 542 13.06 32.55 -20.43
CA VAL A 542 13.11 32.19 -19.02
C VAL A 542 11.73 31.83 -18.52
N TYR A 543 11.62 30.65 -17.96
CA TYR A 543 10.42 30.22 -17.31
C TYR A 543 10.63 30.02 -15.81
N ALA A 544 9.70 30.49 -14.99
CA ALA A 544 9.77 30.31 -13.54
C ALA A 544 8.81 29.21 -13.09
N ILE A 545 9.25 28.45 -12.11
CA ILE A 545 8.45 27.47 -11.38
C ILE A 545 8.17 28.06 -10.01
N ASN A 546 6.88 28.32 -9.71
CA ASN A 546 6.45 28.86 -8.44
C ASN A 546 5.37 28.00 -7.78
N GLU A 547 5.36 26.72 -8.02
CA GLU A 547 4.37 25.81 -7.49
C GLU A 547 4.96 24.69 -6.62
N GLY A 548 4.16 24.22 -5.68
CA GLY A 548 4.44 23.08 -4.84
C GLY A 548 3.20 22.22 -4.63
N LEU A 549 3.36 21.09 -3.99
CA LEU A 549 2.25 20.21 -3.61
C LEU A 549 1.88 20.42 -2.14
N LYS A 550 0.63 20.82 -1.91
CA LYS A 550 0.02 20.87 -0.58
C LYS A 550 -1.27 20.03 -0.56
N ASP A 551 -1.28 19.00 0.26
CA ASP A 551 -2.40 18.05 0.33
C ASP A 551 -2.77 17.47 -1.06
N GLY A 552 -1.75 17.16 -1.90
CA GLY A 552 -1.90 16.65 -3.26
C GLY A 552 -2.47 17.63 -4.28
N LYS A 553 -2.56 18.91 -3.92
CA LYS A 553 -2.98 19.98 -4.83
C LYS A 553 -1.82 20.89 -5.14
N ARG A 554 -1.68 21.23 -6.40
CA ARG A 554 -0.72 22.24 -6.82
C ARG A 554 -1.15 23.60 -6.25
N VAL A 555 -0.24 24.23 -5.55
CA VAL A 555 -0.44 25.57 -4.98
C VAL A 555 0.75 26.43 -5.35
N PRO A 556 0.53 27.72 -5.67
CA PRO A 556 1.63 28.67 -5.84
C PRO A 556 2.44 28.76 -4.54
N THR A 557 3.77 28.71 -4.65
CA THR A 557 4.69 28.86 -3.52
C THR A 557 5.01 30.31 -3.22
N ASN A 558 4.83 31.18 -4.23
CA ASN A 558 5.08 32.64 -4.13
C ASN A 558 4.21 33.41 -5.13
N ASP A 559 4.26 34.76 -5.07
CA ASP A 559 3.45 35.65 -5.90
C ASP A 559 4.11 36.04 -7.23
N THR A 560 5.13 35.32 -7.67
CA THR A 560 5.89 35.62 -8.91
C THR A 560 4.99 35.58 -10.15
N LYS A 561 5.21 36.57 -11.05
CA LYS A 561 4.40 36.73 -12.27
C LYS A 561 5.29 36.88 -13.50
N LYS A 562 4.71 36.63 -14.68
CA LYS A 562 5.33 36.92 -15.95
C LYS A 562 5.69 38.41 -16.04
N GLY A 563 6.93 38.69 -16.42
CA GLY A 563 7.48 40.02 -16.54
C GLY A 563 8.25 40.50 -15.31
N ASP A 564 8.19 39.80 -14.19
CA ASP A 564 8.99 40.10 -13.03
C ASP A 564 10.49 39.90 -13.34
N THR A 565 11.33 40.72 -12.69
CA THR A 565 12.77 40.70 -12.86
C THR A 565 13.43 40.49 -11.50
N PHE A 566 14.38 39.58 -11.45
CA PHE A 566 15.09 39.22 -10.22
C PHE A 566 16.60 39.42 -10.44
N ARG A 567 17.29 39.86 -9.39
CA ARG A 567 18.75 39.84 -9.31
C ARG A 567 19.18 38.70 -8.42
N TYR A 568 20.20 37.98 -8.83
CA TYR A 568 20.70 36.82 -8.12
C TYR A 568 22.21 36.66 -8.24
N THR A 569 22.77 35.90 -7.34
CA THR A 569 24.18 35.45 -7.35
C THR A 569 24.19 33.92 -7.29
N TYR A 570 25.22 33.29 -7.83
CA TYR A 570 25.41 31.86 -7.70
C TYR A 570 25.93 31.55 -6.29
N LEU A 571 25.30 30.57 -5.62
CA LEU A 571 25.84 29.99 -4.40
C LEU A 571 26.98 29.05 -4.76
N GLN A 572 27.97 28.91 -3.90
CA GLN A 572 29.18 28.09 -4.16
C GLN A 572 30.00 28.53 -5.37
N ALA A 573 30.08 29.82 -5.61
CA ALA A 573 30.87 30.43 -6.68
C ALA A 573 32.16 31.01 -6.13
N GLU A 574 33.26 30.91 -6.90
CA GLU A 574 34.53 31.59 -6.57
C GLU A 574 34.36 33.11 -6.53
N ASN A 575 33.52 33.66 -7.41
CA ASN A 575 33.15 35.06 -7.50
C ASN A 575 31.72 35.31 -7.04
N SER A 576 31.46 35.15 -5.74
CA SER A 576 30.12 35.28 -5.15
C SER A 576 29.47 36.66 -5.25
N ASP A 577 30.27 37.69 -5.57
CA ASP A 577 29.81 39.08 -5.65
C ASP A 577 29.28 39.48 -7.06
N GLU A 578 29.35 38.59 -8.03
CA GLU A 578 28.89 38.87 -9.39
C GLU A 578 27.37 38.71 -9.48
N GLU A 579 26.67 39.82 -9.69
CA GLU A 579 25.21 39.87 -9.79
C GLU A 579 24.75 39.64 -11.22
N TYR A 580 23.71 38.79 -11.37
CA TYR A 580 23.04 38.50 -12.64
C TYR A 580 21.59 38.95 -12.57
N GLU A 581 20.99 39.24 -13.71
CA GLU A 581 19.60 39.65 -13.82
C GLU A 581 18.82 38.65 -14.69
N ILE A 582 17.61 38.29 -14.24
CA ILE A 582 16.71 37.37 -14.93
C ILE A 582 15.33 38.00 -14.99
N LYS A 583 14.73 38.00 -16.20
CA LYS A 583 13.35 38.43 -16.45
C LYS A 583 12.50 37.24 -16.87
N ILE A 584 11.33 37.08 -16.26
CA ILE A 584 10.46 35.94 -16.47
C ILE A 584 9.57 36.12 -17.69
N ASP A 585 9.62 35.17 -18.65
CA ASP A 585 8.79 35.14 -19.83
C ASP A 585 7.48 34.35 -19.60
N GLY A 586 7.44 33.48 -18.59
CA GLY A 586 6.24 32.75 -18.21
C GLY A 586 6.42 31.94 -16.94
N ILE A 587 5.26 31.56 -16.37
CA ILE A 587 5.22 30.65 -15.20
C ILE A 587 4.80 29.29 -15.70
N ILE A 588 5.56 28.26 -15.38
CA ILE A 588 5.32 26.89 -15.83
C ILE A 588 4.95 25.98 -14.66
N SER A 589 4.12 24.99 -14.99
CA SER A 589 3.82 23.87 -14.12
C SER A 589 4.77 22.71 -14.41
N MET A 590 5.35 22.13 -13.38
CA MET A 590 6.21 20.95 -13.54
C MET A 590 5.36 19.68 -13.54
N PRO A 591 5.75 18.62 -14.28
CA PRO A 591 5.17 17.30 -14.09
C PRO A 591 5.24 16.89 -12.62
N VAL A 592 4.24 16.12 -12.15
CA VAL A 592 4.17 15.72 -10.73
C VAL A 592 5.45 15.02 -10.28
N ASP A 593 6.04 14.22 -11.14
CA ASP A 593 7.27 13.49 -10.92
C ASP A 593 8.46 14.42 -10.57
N TYR A 594 8.49 15.62 -11.14
CA TYR A 594 9.52 16.64 -10.85
C TYR A 594 9.25 17.40 -9.55
N LEU A 595 7.98 17.65 -9.22
CA LEU A 595 7.62 18.42 -8.01
C LEU A 595 8.00 17.71 -6.72
N LEU A 596 8.03 16.39 -6.72
CA LEU A 596 8.38 15.56 -5.57
C LEU A 596 9.90 15.51 -5.36
N ASP A 597 10.66 15.48 -6.44
CA ASP A 597 12.12 15.38 -6.40
C ASP A 597 12.78 16.70 -5.96
N THR A 598 12.21 17.83 -6.31
CA THR A 598 12.77 19.13 -5.96
C THR A 598 12.62 19.51 -4.49
N GLY A 599 11.97 18.65 -3.67
CA GLY A 599 11.78 18.90 -2.23
C GLY A 599 11.24 20.30 -1.97
N LEU A 600 10.25 20.74 -2.74
CA LEU A 600 9.74 22.10 -2.73
C LEU A 600 9.31 22.50 -1.33
N ILE A 601 10.27 23.02 -0.60
CA ILE A 601 10.08 23.73 0.63
C ILE A 601 9.31 25.00 0.28
N ASN A 602 8.38 25.38 1.10
CA ASN A 602 7.64 26.64 0.97
C ASN A 602 8.59 27.77 0.55
N ASP A 603 8.15 28.53 -0.47
CA ASP A 603 8.82 29.74 -1.02
C ASP A 603 10.01 29.54 -1.98
N ARG A 604 10.38 28.33 -2.37
CA ARG A 604 11.43 28.12 -3.37
C ARG A 604 10.99 28.65 -4.74
N LEU A 605 11.85 29.39 -5.41
CA LEU A 605 11.70 29.84 -6.80
C LEU A 605 12.80 29.20 -7.66
N THR A 606 12.40 28.55 -8.74
CA THR A 606 13.35 27.88 -9.64
C THR A 606 13.14 28.39 -11.06
N PHE A 607 14.23 28.69 -11.77
CA PHE A 607 14.19 29.19 -13.14
C PHE A 607 14.70 28.16 -14.13
N LEU A 608 13.89 27.86 -15.16
CA LEU A 608 14.31 27.15 -16.34
C LEU A 608 14.83 28.15 -17.35
N VAL A 609 16.08 27.99 -17.77
CA VAL A 609 16.81 28.90 -18.67
C VAL A 609 17.49 28.13 -19.81
N SER A 610 17.89 28.82 -20.85
CA SER A 610 18.71 28.23 -21.93
C SER A 610 20.05 27.72 -21.42
N ARG A 611 20.57 26.67 -22.07
CA ARG A 611 21.87 26.07 -21.74
C ARG A 611 23.00 27.11 -21.79
N ASP A 612 23.05 27.87 -22.87
CA ASP A 612 24.11 28.86 -23.11
C ASP A 612 24.11 29.97 -22.02
N LYS A 613 22.93 30.42 -21.62
CA LYS A 613 22.80 31.41 -20.53
C LYS A 613 23.40 30.86 -19.25
N MET A 614 22.94 29.71 -18.81
CA MET A 614 23.36 29.13 -17.53
C MET A 614 24.86 28.80 -17.50
N LEU A 615 25.37 28.12 -18.51
CA LEU A 615 26.79 27.70 -18.53
C LEU A 615 27.73 28.89 -18.62
N ASN A 616 27.37 29.93 -19.39
CA ASN A 616 28.20 31.14 -19.51
C ASN A 616 28.22 31.95 -18.20
N GLU A 617 27.08 32.06 -17.50
CA GLU A 617 27.02 32.78 -16.23
C GLU A 617 27.73 31.98 -15.12
N ALA A 618 27.46 30.66 -14.99
CA ALA A 618 28.13 29.80 -14.04
C ALA A 618 29.67 29.80 -14.22
N LYS A 619 30.14 29.76 -15.48
CA LYS A 619 31.58 29.85 -15.79
C LYS A 619 32.18 31.19 -15.34
N LYS A 620 31.50 32.34 -15.55
CA LYS A 620 31.95 33.64 -15.09
C LYS A 620 31.96 33.74 -13.57
N ALA A 621 30.97 33.19 -12.93
CA ALA A 621 30.89 33.13 -11.47
C ALA A 621 31.91 32.16 -10.85
N GLY A 622 32.50 31.24 -11.62
CA GLY A 622 33.36 30.19 -11.07
C GLY A 622 32.54 29.11 -10.34
N CYS A 623 31.29 28.95 -10.74
CA CYS A 623 30.40 27.94 -10.17
C CYS A 623 30.39 26.67 -11.05
N VAL A 624 30.49 25.52 -10.44
CA VAL A 624 30.36 24.23 -11.13
C VAL A 624 28.92 23.73 -10.93
N PRO A 625 28.06 23.72 -11.96
CA PRO A 625 26.71 23.24 -11.84
C PRO A 625 26.68 21.71 -11.70
N TYR A 626 25.69 21.20 -10.98
CA TYR A 626 25.43 19.78 -10.86
C TYR A 626 24.64 19.28 -12.06
N ARG A 627 25.04 18.13 -12.60
CA ARG A 627 24.37 17.48 -13.71
C ARG A 627 23.74 16.18 -13.26
N SER A 628 22.51 16.01 -13.66
CA SER A 628 21.72 14.80 -13.40
C SER A 628 21.27 14.23 -14.75
N TYR A 629 21.58 12.96 -14.97
CA TYR A 629 21.25 12.23 -16.18
C TYR A 629 20.32 11.11 -15.80
N TYR A 630 19.10 11.11 -16.37
CA TYR A 630 18.06 10.13 -16.05
C TYR A 630 17.78 9.27 -17.27
N ILE A 631 17.84 7.96 -17.11
CA ILE A 631 17.78 7.00 -18.20
C ILE A 631 16.54 6.12 -18.03
N ILE A 632 15.67 6.13 -19.03
CA ILE A 632 14.48 5.29 -19.10
C ILE A 632 14.66 4.26 -20.17
N CYS A 633 14.54 2.97 -19.82
CA CYS A 633 14.72 1.83 -20.70
C CYS A 633 13.38 1.18 -21.08
N GLU A 634 13.39 0.39 -22.15
CA GLU A 634 12.31 -0.54 -22.48
C GLU A 634 12.25 -1.66 -21.46
N ARG A 635 11.07 -1.98 -20.94
CA ARG A 635 10.86 -2.92 -19.83
C ARG A 635 11.49 -4.30 -20.03
N ASP A 636 11.46 -4.80 -21.25
CA ASP A 636 12.03 -6.11 -21.63
C ASP A 636 13.55 -6.09 -21.82
N LYS A 637 14.16 -4.91 -21.88
CA LYS A 637 15.60 -4.74 -22.13
C LYS A 637 16.34 -4.05 -20.99
N ILE A 638 15.69 -3.76 -19.85
CA ILE A 638 16.29 -3.01 -18.73
C ILE A 638 17.66 -3.58 -18.35
N LYS A 639 17.72 -4.87 -18.11
CA LYS A 639 18.97 -5.51 -17.66
C LYS A 639 20.10 -5.46 -18.69
N SER A 640 19.79 -5.75 -19.95
CA SER A 640 20.79 -5.72 -21.03
C SER A 640 21.26 -4.31 -21.39
N ALA A 641 20.37 -3.32 -21.24
CA ALA A 641 20.73 -1.92 -21.38
C ALA A 641 21.59 -1.46 -20.20
N GLY A 642 21.22 -1.88 -18.97
CA GLY A 642 21.98 -1.55 -17.76
C GLY A 642 23.43 -2.00 -17.81
N GLU A 643 23.70 -3.21 -18.28
CA GLU A 643 25.09 -3.70 -18.46
C GLU A 643 25.91 -2.79 -19.39
N LYS A 644 25.33 -2.39 -20.52
CA LYS A 644 26.01 -1.49 -21.48
C LYS A 644 26.14 -0.06 -20.97
N LEU A 645 25.12 0.42 -20.24
CA LEU A 645 25.16 1.72 -19.60
C LEU A 645 26.24 1.78 -18.54
N GLN A 646 26.40 0.70 -17.79
CA GLN A 646 27.46 0.57 -16.78
C GLN A 646 28.85 0.61 -17.42
N ASP A 647 29.05 -0.10 -18.53
CA ASP A 647 30.33 -0.07 -19.25
C ASP A 647 30.64 1.35 -19.81
N LEU A 648 29.62 2.06 -20.28
CA LEU A 648 29.78 3.43 -20.78
C LEU A 648 30.09 4.41 -19.66
N ALA A 649 29.29 4.36 -18.57
CA ALA A 649 29.49 5.20 -17.39
C ALA A 649 30.91 5.00 -16.81
N TYR A 650 31.36 3.75 -16.74
CA TYR A 650 32.72 3.43 -16.31
C TYR A 650 33.79 4.07 -17.21
N ARG A 651 33.65 3.97 -18.54
CA ARG A 651 34.60 4.61 -19.48
C ARG A 651 34.66 6.12 -19.31
N LEU A 652 33.56 6.74 -18.91
CA LEU A 652 33.43 8.17 -18.68
C LEU A 652 33.89 8.59 -17.26
N GLY A 653 34.19 7.62 -16.40
CA GLY A 653 34.55 7.85 -15.00
C GLY A 653 33.42 8.51 -14.22
N VAL A 654 32.16 8.04 -14.43
CA VAL A 654 30.97 8.51 -13.71
C VAL A 654 30.21 7.31 -13.11
N GLY A 655 29.55 7.55 -11.96
CA GLY A 655 28.77 6.52 -11.27
C GLY A 655 27.38 6.35 -11.87
N LEU A 656 27.01 5.14 -12.27
CA LEU A 656 25.65 4.80 -12.68
C LEU A 656 24.90 4.20 -11.49
N MET A 657 23.81 4.82 -11.09
CA MET A 657 22.92 4.30 -10.06
C MET A 657 21.77 3.51 -10.71
N ASP A 658 21.58 2.27 -10.23
CA ASP A 658 20.51 1.38 -10.69
C ASP A 658 19.29 1.52 -9.80
N THR A 659 18.23 2.10 -10.34
CA THR A 659 16.91 2.25 -9.70
C THR A 659 15.83 1.46 -10.42
N ALA A 660 16.22 0.60 -11.38
CA ALA A 660 15.30 -0.08 -12.28
C ALA A 660 14.26 -0.92 -11.52
N GLU A 661 14.69 -1.66 -10.52
CA GLU A 661 13.76 -2.46 -9.72
C GLU A 661 12.77 -1.61 -8.94
N THR A 662 13.24 -0.51 -8.34
CA THR A 662 12.38 0.41 -7.58
C THR A 662 11.38 1.11 -8.50
N TYR A 663 11.81 1.47 -9.70
CA TYR A 663 10.95 2.05 -10.74
C TYR A 663 9.84 1.09 -11.16
N GLU A 664 10.18 -0.15 -11.49
CA GLU A 664 9.22 -1.19 -11.90
C GLU A 664 8.24 -1.54 -10.76
N LEU A 665 8.74 -1.66 -9.54
CA LEU A 665 7.91 -1.90 -8.37
C LEU A 665 6.92 -0.76 -8.09
N ALA A 666 7.32 0.49 -8.31
CA ALA A 666 6.43 1.63 -8.15
C ALA A 666 5.31 1.62 -9.19
N GLU A 667 5.60 1.22 -10.43
CA GLU A 667 4.61 1.12 -11.50
C GLU A 667 3.62 -0.02 -11.25
N ASP A 668 4.12 -1.21 -10.89
CA ASP A 668 3.28 -2.39 -10.60
C ASP A 668 2.37 -2.16 -9.38
N ASN A 669 2.86 -1.48 -8.34
CA ASN A 669 2.08 -1.16 -7.14
C ASN A 669 0.84 -0.32 -7.44
N HIS A 670 0.96 0.65 -8.33
CA HIS A 670 -0.15 1.50 -8.74
C HIS A 670 -1.29 0.66 -9.34
N GLU A 671 -0.98 -0.18 -10.33
CA GLU A 671 -1.98 -1.01 -11.00
C GLU A 671 -2.67 -1.98 -10.02
N ILE A 672 -1.91 -2.58 -9.11
CA ILE A 672 -2.41 -3.53 -8.12
C ILE A 672 -3.36 -2.86 -7.13
N GLN A 673 -3.05 -1.68 -6.61
CA GLN A 673 -3.93 -0.95 -5.69
C GLN A 673 -5.27 -0.60 -6.34
N VAL A 674 -5.24 -0.12 -7.57
CA VAL A 674 -6.45 0.19 -8.36
C VAL A 674 -7.29 -1.08 -8.58
N PHE A 675 -6.66 -2.18 -8.95
CA PHE A 675 -7.32 -3.47 -9.15
C PHE A 675 -7.99 -4.00 -7.87
N ILE A 676 -7.31 -3.94 -6.72
CA ILE A 676 -7.87 -4.38 -5.43
C ILE A 676 -9.14 -3.60 -5.09
N VAL A 677 -9.13 -2.27 -5.23
CA VAL A 677 -10.32 -1.44 -4.94
C VAL A 677 -11.47 -1.78 -5.88
N ALA A 678 -11.20 -2.03 -7.16
CA ALA A 678 -12.22 -2.43 -8.12
C ALA A 678 -12.83 -3.80 -7.76
N VAL A 679 -12.01 -4.79 -7.42
CA VAL A 679 -12.46 -6.13 -7.00
C VAL A 679 -13.31 -6.06 -5.72
N VAL A 680 -12.85 -5.35 -4.69
CA VAL A 680 -13.58 -5.19 -3.43
C VAL A 680 -14.91 -4.49 -3.66
N SER A 681 -14.94 -3.43 -4.46
CA SER A 681 -16.18 -2.73 -4.84
C SER A 681 -17.15 -3.65 -5.57
N GLY A 682 -16.67 -4.44 -6.52
CA GLY A 682 -17.45 -5.43 -7.25
C GLY A 682 -18.07 -6.47 -6.33
N LEU A 683 -17.33 -6.98 -5.36
CA LEU A 683 -17.82 -7.93 -4.36
C LEU A 683 -18.94 -7.34 -3.50
N PHE A 684 -18.82 -6.09 -3.03
CA PHE A 684 -19.88 -5.43 -2.28
C PHE A 684 -21.15 -5.23 -3.11
N ILE A 685 -21.01 -4.87 -4.38
CA ILE A 685 -22.15 -4.77 -5.31
C ILE A 685 -22.83 -6.14 -5.45
N LEU A 686 -22.07 -7.21 -5.66
CA LEU A 686 -22.61 -8.57 -5.80
C LEU A 686 -23.34 -9.05 -4.54
N ILE A 687 -22.76 -8.82 -3.35
CA ILE A 687 -23.38 -9.17 -2.07
C ILE A 687 -24.68 -8.37 -1.88
N GLY A 688 -24.66 -7.07 -2.14
CA GLY A 688 -25.81 -6.20 -2.03
C GLY A 688 -26.94 -6.60 -2.99
N LEU A 689 -26.62 -6.84 -4.26
CA LEU A 689 -27.59 -7.30 -5.27
C LEU A 689 -28.15 -8.68 -4.93
N GLY A 690 -27.30 -9.61 -4.49
CA GLY A 690 -27.75 -10.93 -4.04
C GLY A 690 -28.70 -10.87 -2.85
N GLY A 691 -28.41 -10.01 -1.89
CA GLY A 691 -29.28 -9.70 -0.76
C GLY A 691 -30.64 -9.12 -1.18
N MET A 692 -30.63 -8.15 -2.12
CA MET A 692 -31.87 -7.57 -2.68
C MET A 692 -32.72 -8.61 -3.40
N ILE A 693 -32.13 -9.36 -4.34
CA ILE A 693 -32.85 -10.38 -5.10
C ILE A 693 -33.47 -11.38 -4.15
N THR A 694 -32.72 -11.83 -3.16
CA THR A 694 -33.21 -12.79 -2.15
C THR A 694 -34.36 -12.17 -1.36
N SER A 695 -34.24 -10.94 -0.87
CA SER A 695 -35.25 -10.25 -0.09
C SER A 695 -36.56 -10.06 -0.88
N ILE A 696 -36.49 -9.58 -2.13
CA ILE A 696 -37.66 -9.41 -3.01
C ILE A 696 -38.34 -10.75 -3.30
N ARG A 697 -37.53 -11.81 -3.56
CA ARG A 697 -38.06 -13.14 -3.84
C ARG A 697 -38.82 -13.72 -2.66
N LEU A 698 -38.31 -13.48 -1.48
CA LEU A 698 -38.88 -13.98 -0.23
C LEU A 698 -40.08 -13.16 0.22
N ASP A 699 -40.07 -11.88 -0.03
CA ASP A 699 -41.24 -11.03 0.14
C ASP A 699 -42.39 -11.53 -0.72
N ASN A 700 -42.15 -11.78 -1.96
CA ASN A 700 -43.15 -12.32 -2.88
C ASN A 700 -43.69 -13.69 -2.41
N MET A 701 -42.85 -14.55 -1.84
CA MET A 701 -43.27 -15.84 -1.30
C MET A 701 -44.10 -15.69 -0.01
N SER A 702 -43.74 -14.81 0.89
CA SER A 702 -44.46 -14.55 2.13
C SER A 702 -45.84 -13.94 1.91
N ARG A 703 -46.00 -13.14 0.84
CA ARG A 703 -47.22 -12.41 0.48
C ARG A 703 -48.11 -13.18 -0.51
N LYS A 704 -47.84 -14.42 -0.83
CA LYS A 704 -48.63 -15.20 -1.80
C LYS A 704 -50.12 -15.20 -1.47
N ARG A 705 -50.47 -15.36 -0.20
CA ARG A 705 -51.89 -15.35 0.26
C ARG A 705 -52.50 -13.95 0.17
N GLU A 706 -51.79 -12.93 0.56
CA GLU A 706 -52.20 -11.54 0.47
C GLU A 706 -52.48 -11.15 -0.99
N PHE A 707 -51.52 -11.43 -1.89
CA PHE A 707 -51.73 -11.15 -3.31
C PHE A 707 -52.83 -12.03 -3.95
N SER A 708 -53.07 -13.24 -3.43
CA SER A 708 -54.18 -14.06 -3.87
C SER A 708 -55.54 -13.40 -3.53
N ILE A 709 -55.65 -12.88 -2.31
CA ILE A 709 -56.85 -12.13 -1.86
C ILE A 709 -57.04 -10.86 -2.70
N TYR A 710 -55.96 -10.09 -2.93
CA TYR A 710 -56.06 -8.88 -3.78
C TYR A 710 -56.47 -9.21 -5.21
N ARG A 711 -56.03 -10.36 -5.75
CA ARG A 711 -56.42 -10.84 -7.09
C ARG A 711 -57.88 -11.19 -7.15
N THR A 712 -58.45 -11.86 -6.10
CA THR A 712 -59.88 -12.15 -6.02
C THR A 712 -60.74 -10.88 -5.87
N LEU A 713 -60.16 -9.78 -5.36
CA LEU A 713 -60.77 -8.46 -5.28
C LEU A 713 -60.57 -7.62 -6.56
N GLY A 714 -60.03 -8.19 -7.64
CA GLY A 714 -59.88 -7.50 -8.93
C GLY A 714 -58.51 -6.83 -9.18
N MET A 715 -57.52 -7.08 -8.31
CA MET A 715 -56.19 -6.53 -8.57
C MET A 715 -55.51 -7.23 -9.73
N ASP A 716 -55.23 -6.50 -10.82
CA ASP A 716 -54.53 -6.96 -11.97
C ASP A 716 -53.01 -7.08 -11.66
N SER A 717 -52.27 -7.78 -12.53
CA SER A 717 -50.81 -7.98 -12.42
C SER A 717 -50.04 -6.66 -12.51
N HIS A 718 -50.54 -5.70 -13.31
CA HIS A 718 -49.96 -4.34 -13.43
C HIS A 718 -50.04 -3.59 -12.10
N ILE A 719 -51.21 -3.52 -11.50
CA ILE A 719 -51.44 -2.85 -10.21
C ILE A 719 -50.58 -3.48 -9.09
N LYS A 720 -50.39 -4.80 -9.13
CA LYS A 720 -49.51 -5.47 -8.20
C LYS A 720 -48.06 -5.02 -8.37
N THR A 721 -47.59 -4.90 -9.59
CA THR A 721 -46.23 -4.45 -9.90
C THR A 721 -46.02 -3.01 -9.44
N GLU A 722 -46.96 -2.15 -9.76
CA GLU A 722 -46.96 -0.75 -9.35
C GLU A 722 -46.90 -0.62 -7.82
N LEU A 723 -47.71 -1.37 -7.09
CA LEU A 723 -47.68 -1.42 -5.63
C LEU A 723 -46.27 -1.83 -5.11
N GLN A 724 -45.68 -2.84 -5.70
CA GLN A 724 -44.33 -3.31 -5.28
C GLN A 724 -43.25 -2.28 -5.62
N ILE A 725 -43.34 -1.61 -6.75
CA ILE A 725 -42.41 -0.53 -7.14
C ILE A 725 -42.48 0.59 -6.11
N TYR A 726 -43.66 1.08 -5.76
CA TYR A 726 -43.83 2.13 -4.74
C TYR A 726 -43.26 1.69 -3.37
N GLU A 727 -43.48 0.45 -2.96
CA GLU A 727 -42.94 -0.10 -1.70
C GLU A 727 -41.42 -0.09 -1.69
N TYR A 728 -40.78 -0.60 -2.76
CA TYR A 728 -39.31 -0.68 -2.83
C TYR A 728 -38.64 0.65 -3.09
N ILE A 729 -39.25 1.55 -3.84
CA ILE A 729 -38.76 2.94 -3.99
C ILE A 729 -38.76 3.63 -2.62
N SER A 730 -39.82 3.48 -1.84
CA SER A 730 -39.89 4.04 -0.48
C SER A 730 -38.76 3.54 0.41
N VAL A 731 -38.46 2.24 0.36
CA VAL A 731 -37.33 1.63 1.09
C VAL A 731 -36.00 2.15 0.57
N GLY A 732 -35.82 2.26 -0.75
CA GLY A 732 -34.60 2.77 -1.38
C GLY A 732 -34.33 4.24 -1.03
N LEU A 733 -35.36 5.10 -1.02
CA LEU A 733 -35.22 6.49 -0.60
C LEU A 733 -34.87 6.61 0.89
N SER A 734 -35.46 5.75 1.74
CA SER A 734 -35.09 5.70 3.17
C SER A 734 -33.66 5.27 3.36
N ALA A 735 -33.17 4.32 2.58
CA ALA A 735 -31.77 3.86 2.59
C ALA A 735 -30.82 4.97 2.11
N LEU A 736 -31.21 5.73 1.09
CA LEU A 736 -30.42 6.87 0.59
C LEU A 736 -30.25 7.95 1.67
N ILE A 737 -31.35 8.34 2.32
CA ILE A 737 -31.30 9.36 3.39
C ILE A 737 -30.40 8.87 4.53
N LEU A 738 -30.56 7.63 4.96
CA LEU A 738 -29.77 7.06 6.06
C LEU A 738 -28.29 6.91 5.67
N SER A 739 -27.99 6.49 4.45
CA SER A 739 -26.61 6.40 3.97
C SER A 739 -25.94 7.77 3.87
N THR A 740 -26.66 8.79 3.44
CA THR A 740 -26.17 10.18 3.41
C THR A 740 -25.78 10.66 4.81
N ILE A 741 -26.65 10.47 5.79
CA ILE A 741 -26.37 10.84 7.17
C ILE A 741 -25.14 10.08 7.70
N LEU A 742 -25.07 8.79 7.46
CA LEU A 742 -23.94 7.96 7.91
C LEU A 742 -22.64 8.31 7.20
N VAL A 743 -22.65 8.62 5.90
CA VAL A 743 -21.48 9.11 5.16
C VAL A 743 -20.94 10.38 5.82
N ILE A 744 -21.79 11.36 6.10
CA ILE A 744 -21.40 12.63 6.73
C ILE A 744 -20.77 12.38 8.12
N ILE A 745 -21.38 11.52 8.92
CA ILE A 745 -20.84 11.18 10.26
C ILE A 745 -19.48 10.50 10.13
N LEU A 746 -19.36 9.49 9.29
CA LEU A 746 -18.13 8.71 9.13
C LEU A 746 -16.96 9.54 8.59
N ILE A 747 -17.21 10.42 7.63
CA ILE A 747 -16.20 11.34 7.06
C ILE A 747 -15.63 12.25 8.14
N ASN A 748 -16.50 12.79 9.01
CA ASN A 748 -16.07 13.72 10.05
C ASN A 748 -15.49 13.05 11.29
N THR A 749 -15.56 11.71 11.40
CA THR A 749 -15.09 10.94 12.55
C THR A 749 -14.02 9.92 12.15
N LEU A 750 -14.47 8.70 11.85
CA LEU A 750 -13.60 7.53 11.63
C LEU A 750 -12.76 7.61 10.33
N LEU A 751 -13.34 8.20 9.27
CA LEU A 751 -12.69 8.27 7.96
C LEU A 751 -11.93 9.57 7.72
N LYS A 752 -11.91 10.49 8.70
CA LYS A 752 -11.25 11.81 8.55
C LYS A 752 -9.80 11.67 8.07
N GLY A 753 -9.04 10.76 8.64
CA GLY A 753 -7.67 10.47 8.24
C GLY A 753 -7.56 9.93 6.81
N MET A 754 -8.42 8.98 6.44
CA MET A 754 -8.43 8.42 5.07
C MET A 754 -8.85 9.44 4.02
N VAL A 755 -9.88 10.24 4.32
CA VAL A 755 -10.38 11.30 3.43
C VAL A 755 -9.29 12.33 3.17
N SER A 756 -8.56 12.73 4.21
CA SER A 756 -7.42 13.65 4.10
C SER A 756 -6.26 13.00 3.32
N TYR A 757 -5.90 11.78 3.65
CA TYR A 757 -4.78 11.07 3.02
C TYR A 757 -4.99 10.82 1.52
N TYR A 758 -6.21 10.46 1.10
CA TYR A 758 -6.56 10.23 -0.31
C TYR A 758 -7.19 11.43 -1.00
N TYR A 759 -7.10 12.62 -0.44
CA TYR A 759 -7.59 13.89 -1.01
C TYR A 759 -9.06 13.83 -1.48
N VAL A 760 -9.92 13.08 -0.78
CA VAL A 760 -11.31 12.88 -1.19
C VAL A 760 -12.14 14.10 -0.89
N GLU A 761 -12.67 14.74 -1.93
CA GLU A 761 -13.55 15.90 -1.78
C GLU A 761 -14.96 15.48 -1.39
N ASN A 762 -15.57 16.25 -0.47
CA ASN A 762 -16.97 16.05 -0.07
C ASN A 762 -17.95 16.07 -1.26
N LYS A 763 -17.67 16.91 -2.26
CA LYS A 763 -18.47 16.99 -3.50
C LYS A 763 -18.45 15.67 -4.27
N THR A 764 -17.30 15.06 -4.41
CA THR A 764 -17.12 13.75 -5.07
C THR A 764 -17.87 12.64 -4.35
N LEU A 765 -17.83 12.61 -3.02
CA LEU A 765 -18.59 11.67 -2.21
C LEU A 765 -20.11 11.79 -2.44
N PHE A 766 -20.65 13.02 -2.45
CA PHE A 766 -22.06 13.24 -2.70
C PHE A 766 -22.48 12.84 -4.11
N ILE A 767 -21.70 13.18 -5.13
CA ILE A 767 -21.98 12.80 -6.52
C ILE A 767 -21.99 11.28 -6.66
N ASN A 768 -21.03 10.58 -6.08
CA ASN A 768 -20.96 9.13 -6.14
C ASN A 768 -22.11 8.48 -5.36
N LEU A 769 -22.50 9.01 -4.21
CA LEU A 769 -23.66 8.54 -3.47
C LEU A 769 -24.93 8.61 -4.32
N ILE A 770 -25.16 9.72 -5.02
CA ILE A 770 -26.32 9.89 -5.90
C ILE A 770 -26.27 8.91 -7.07
N LYS A 771 -25.12 8.75 -7.71
CA LYS A 771 -24.93 7.80 -8.83
C LYS A 771 -25.21 6.36 -8.39
N VAL A 772 -24.66 5.93 -7.26
CA VAL A 772 -24.84 4.59 -6.72
C VAL A 772 -26.29 4.36 -6.30
N ALA A 773 -26.94 5.35 -5.69
CA ALA A 773 -28.35 5.30 -5.33
C ALA A 773 -29.27 5.19 -6.56
N ALA A 774 -29.03 6.00 -7.58
CA ALA A 774 -29.80 5.94 -8.82
C ALA A 774 -29.65 4.57 -9.52
N GLY A 775 -28.43 4.05 -9.61
CA GLY A 775 -28.17 2.70 -10.13
C GLY A 775 -28.87 1.61 -9.33
N THR A 776 -28.85 1.70 -8.00
CA THR A 776 -29.51 0.75 -7.12
C THR A 776 -31.03 0.77 -7.28
N LEU A 777 -31.64 1.96 -7.36
CA LEU A 777 -33.08 2.12 -7.60
C LEU A 777 -33.49 1.56 -8.98
N ALA A 778 -32.70 1.81 -10.02
CA ALA A 778 -32.94 1.25 -11.36
C ALA A 778 -32.90 -0.29 -11.32
N ILE A 779 -31.93 -0.88 -10.65
CA ILE A 779 -31.82 -2.33 -10.50
C ILE A 779 -32.98 -2.90 -9.70
N LEU A 780 -33.43 -2.24 -8.62
CA LEU A 780 -34.59 -2.66 -7.86
C LEU A 780 -35.84 -2.75 -8.74
N VAL A 781 -36.09 -1.73 -9.56
CA VAL A 781 -37.20 -1.68 -10.51
C VAL A 781 -37.09 -2.82 -11.52
N LEU A 782 -35.90 -3.03 -12.12
CA LEU A 782 -35.65 -4.12 -13.06
C LEU A 782 -35.89 -5.52 -12.45
N ILE A 783 -35.48 -5.75 -11.20
CA ILE A 783 -35.68 -7.04 -10.50
C ILE A 783 -37.17 -7.29 -10.28
N VAL A 784 -37.96 -6.26 -9.94
CA VAL A 784 -39.42 -6.37 -9.80
C VAL A 784 -40.06 -6.76 -11.14
N PHE A 785 -39.68 -6.13 -12.25
CA PHE A 785 -40.14 -6.48 -13.59
C PHE A 785 -39.73 -7.89 -14.02
N ALA A 786 -38.46 -8.26 -13.83
CA ALA A 786 -37.94 -9.59 -14.18
C ALA A 786 -38.63 -10.73 -13.41
N GLY A 787 -38.97 -10.46 -12.14
CA GLY A 787 -39.72 -11.39 -11.30
C GLY A 787 -41.13 -11.70 -11.81
N GLN A 788 -41.64 -10.90 -12.73
CA GLN A 788 -42.94 -11.11 -13.37
C GLN A 788 -42.85 -11.83 -14.70
N LEU A 789 -41.84 -11.53 -15.52
CA LEU A 789 -41.62 -12.19 -16.82
C LEU A 789 -41.40 -13.70 -16.69
N GLY A 790 -40.80 -14.16 -15.58
CA GLY A 790 -40.62 -15.60 -15.30
C GLY A 790 -41.90 -16.35 -14.95
N LYS A 791 -43.04 -15.68 -14.71
CA LYS A 791 -44.33 -16.33 -14.39
C LYS A 791 -45.24 -16.50 -15.61
N GLY A 792 -45.09 -15.70 -16.66
CA GLY A 792 -45.86 -15.81 -17.88
C GLY A 792 -45.64 -17.12 -18.62
N LYS A 793 -44.42 -17.66 -18.62
CA LYS A 793 -44.08 -18.94 -19.31
C LYS A 793 -44.49 -20.22 -18.58
N ARG A 794 -44.94 -20.16 -17.33
CA ARG A 794 -45.40 -21.37 -16.59
C ARG A 794 -46.90 -21.59 -16.61
N HIS A 795 -47.70 -20.60 -17.01
CA HIS A 795 -49.15 -20.77 -17.08
C HIS A 795 -49.66 -21.33 -18.41
N ASP A 796 -48.86 -21.27 -19.50
CA ASP A 796 -49.25 -21.86 -20.80
C ASP A 796 -48.91 -23.36 -20.95
N LYS A 797 -48.33 -23.98 -19.90
CA LYS A 797 -48.06 -25.44 -19.90
C LYS A 797 -49.01 -26.26 -18.98
N VAL A 798 -50.04 -25.64 -18.45
CA VAL A 798 -51.10 -26.32 -17.72
C VAL A 798 -52.44 -25.82 -18.23
N LYS A 799 -52.77 -26.13 -19.47
CA LYS A 799 -54.08 -26.26 -20.08
C LYS A 799 -54.12 -27.60 -20.79
#